data_f1e70228c5213a46c4ac811025956346
#
_entry.id   f1e70228c5213a46c4ac811025956346
#
_cell.length_a   1.000
_cell.length_b   1.000
_cell.length_c   1.000
_cell.angle_alpha   90.00
_cell.angle_beta   90.00
_cell.angle_gamma   90.00
#
_symmetry.space_group_name_H-M   'P 1'
#
loop_
_entity.id
_entity.type
_entity.pdbx_description
1 polymer ?
#
loop_
_entity_poly.entity_id
_entity_poly.type
_entity_poly.pdbx_seq_one_letter_code
_entity_poly.pdbx_strand_id
1 'polypeptide(L)'
;MLVLIGIPAVVLAIMNIGVVANILLVLLGFGAVILVHEFGHFVVAKLSGIKVEAFSLFMPPILFGVQRTEEGIRFRILPEILTKKKGEEGEKADGPAEGTLTFTLGSKGNASDTEYRIGLIPFGGFVKMLGQDDIGPVKSTEDPRSFSNKPVHTRAAVLAAGVTFNVVSAVIIFMIAFLKGIDLPPAVVGGVIPDSPAARAGLRAGDEIIEIAGKKKDLDFTNIAIAAALSGRDEEIAMRVKHEDGTEDGYTLVAEQAPDEPMKTFGILTPETLTIAELAKEDADILFKRTGLRPGDRIRAVNGQEVQTHWELMDIVEDILAPEVTLSAERNDEAKGITSVESRIRLRLVPAGDGHIYSMVPRFQMENLAVAKSLGERIAARIRHLLAKAGITKPAEEKPFLQSGDVILRIGQVTCPTYEEFRATVRENEDKELAIEVLRAGADGVEGSHTIRVTPRLNEDANEARIGIAFSSLFDSEHPVVAKTIAVDGGPAKLDIPRGALITAVNGVVVSNFYDVIREVKRHAGQRVTIDYRLNENTTGSVPLEVGADENSFAVKSTFAEVIPFDRLEKPYKANGPVDAVVMGYRRTVMFVAQAYVTLRRLIGGLVSPKNLMGPVGIITFSYRIVAEQPLVYYVYFLGLISAVIAVFNFLPLPPLDGGLVVLLLVEKIKGSALSERVQAIIAYGGWALILTLILYVTFNDIVRSFFS
;
A
#
# COMPACT_ATOMS: atom_id res chain seq x y z
N MET A 1 -28.47 15.75 -28.08
CA MET A 1 -27.70 14.86 -27.18
C MET A 1 -26.47 15.55 -26.61
N LEU A 2 -25.59 16.20 -27.39
CA LEU A 2 -24.42 16.95 -26.89
C LEU A 2 -24.78 18.11 -25.93
N VAL A 3 -25.87 18.83 -26.16
CA VAL A 3 -26.33 19.94 -25.30
C VAL A 3 -26.96 19.43 -24.00
N LEU A 4 -27.65 18.29 -24.02
CA LEU A 4 -28.28 17.67 -22.83
C LEU A 4 -27.27 17.04 -21.88
N ILE A 5 -26.09 16.62 -22.35
CA ILE A 5 -25.01 16.06 -21.52
C ILE A 5 -23.98 17.13 -21.17
N GLY A 6 -23.75 18.09 -22.06
CA GLY A 6 -22.75 19.13 -21.88
C GLY A 6 -23.09 20.13 -20.78
N ILE A 7 -24.35 20.59 -20.68
CA ILE A 7 -24.74 21.55 -19.64
C ILE A 7 -24.64 20.97 -18.22
N PRO A 8 -25.17 19.79 -17.91
CA PRO A 8 -24.98 19.18 -16.60
C PRO A 8 -23.51 18.92 -16.25
N ALA A 9 -22.68 18.49 -17.22
CA ALA A 9 -21.26 18.28 -17.02
C ALA A 9 -20.51 19.58 -16.73
N VAL A 10 -20.81 20.68 -17.40
CA VAL A 10 -20.26 22.00 -17.13
C VAL A 10 -20.71 22.53 -15.77
N VAL A 11 -21.97 22.37 -15.41
CA VAL A 11 -22.49 22.76 -14.10
C VAL A 11 -21.84 21.94 -12.98
N LEU A 12 -21.67 20.63 -13.17
CA LEU A 12 -20.99 19.75 -12.21
C LEU A 12 -19.49 20.13 -12.06
N ALA A 13 -18.83 20.49 -13.18
CA ALA A 13 -17.46 20.97 -13.19
C ALA A 13 -17.30 22.32 -12.47
N ILE A 14 -18.25 23.23 -12.63
CA ILE A 14 -18.25 24.52 -11.93
C ILE A 14 -18.51 24.34 -10.42
N MET A 15 -19.39 23.41 -10.03
CA MET A 15 -19.67 23.10 -8.63
C MET A 15 -18.49 22.40 -7.93
N ASN A 16 -17.58 21.75 -8.67
CA ASN A 16 -16.43 21.02 -8.16
C ASN A 16 -15.11 21.48 -8.79
N ILE A 17 -14.90 22.79 -8.87
CA ILE A 17 -13.74 23.39 -9.56
C ILE A 17 -12.39 22.86 -9.02
N GLY A 18 -12.30 22.60 -7.69
CA GLY A 18 -11.12 22.01 -7.07
C GLY A 18 -10.83 20.60 -7.57
N VAL A 19 -11.85 19.76 -7.68
CA VAL A 19 -11.73 18.39 -8.21
C VAL A 19 -11.25 18.41 -9.64
N VAL A 20 -11.83 19.27 -10.48
CA VAL A 20 -11.43 19.42 -11.89
C VAL A 20 -9.99 19.91 -12.01
N ALA A 21 -9.60 20.90 -11.20
CA ALA A 21 -8.23 21.41 -11.17
C ALA A 21 -7.22 20.33 -10.77
N ASN A 22 -7.52 19.53 -9.75
CA ASN A 22 -6.66 18.43 -9.30
C ASN A 22 -6.53 17.36 -10.39
N ILE A 23 -7.62 16.97 -11.05
CA ILE A 23 -7.58 16.02 -12.18
C ILE A 23 -6.72 16.58 -13.32
N LEU A 24 -6.91 17.84 -13.69
CA LEU A 24 -6.10 18.48 -14.74
C LEU A 24 -4.61 18.50 -14.36
N LEU A 25 -4.29 18.79 -13.11
CA LEU A 25 -2.90 18.80 -12.64
C LEU A 25 -2.29 17.39 -12.71
N VAL A 26 -3.04 16.35 -12.33
CA VAL A 26 -2.60 14.96 -12.48
C VAL A 26 -2.33 14.63 -13.94
N LEU A 27 -3.26 14.96 -14.85
CA LEU A 27 -3.11 14.68 -16.27
C LEU A 27 -1.94 15.45 -16.90
N LEU A 28 -1.75 16.71 -16.52
CA LEU A 28 -0.61 17.54 -16.97
C LEU A 28 0.72 16.94 -16.50
N GLY A 29 0.81 16.48 -15.26
CA GLY A 29 2.02 15.85 -14.74
C GLY A 29 2.39 14.57 -15.49
N PHE A 30 1.44 13.65 -15.69
CA PHE A 30 1.68 12.46 -16.51
C PHE A 30 2.01 12.81 -17.96
N GLY A 31 1.27 13.75 -18.54
CA GLY A 31 1.54 14.23 -19.88
C GLY A 31 2.94 14.80 -20.03
N ALA A 32 3.44 15.53 -19.03
CA ALA A 32 4.81 16.06 -19.02
C ALA A 32 5.87 14.95 -19.00
N VAL A 33 5.68 13.90 -18.18
CA VAL A 33 6.63 12.75 -18.12
C VAL A 33 6.68 12.03 -19.46
N ILE A 34 5.52 11.80 -20.09
CA ILE A 34 5.44 11.14 -21.39
C ILE A 34 6.01 12.06 -22.49
N LEU A 35 5.70 13.35 -22.44
CA LEU A 35 6.25 14.32 -23.37
C LEU A 35 7.78 14.35 -23.36
N VAL A 36 8.40 14.25 -22.18
CA VAL A 36 9.87 14.19 -22.06
C VAL A 36 10.43 12.93 -22.70
N HIS A 37 9.76 11.80 -22.57
CA HIS A 37 10.11 10.55 -23.26
C HIS A 37 10.08 10.73 -24.79
N GLU A 38 8.96 11.20 -25.33
CA GLU A 38 8.78 11.46 -26.77
C GLU A 38 9.76 12.54 -27.28
N PHE A 39 10.03 13.54 -26.46
CA PHE A 39 10.99 14.58 -26.77
C PHE A 39 12.41 14.02 -26.91
N GLY A 40 12.78 12.98 -26.15
CA GLY A 40 14.03 12.26 -26.33
C GLY A 40 14.17 11.67 -27.72
N HIS A 41 13.18 10.92 -28.19
CA HIS A 41 13.13 10.40 -29.56
C HIS A 41 13.20 11.50 -30.61
N PHE A 42 12.41 12.55 -30.41
CA PHE A 42 12.35 13.69 -31.32
C PHE A 42 13.70 14.38 -31.49
N VAL A 43 14.37 14.70 -30.40
CA VAL A 43 15.67 15.42 -30.44
C VAL A 43 16.71 14.58 -31.15
N VAL A 44 16.87 13.29 -30.79
CA VAL A 44 17.91 12.44 -31.37
C VAL A 44 17.58 12.11 -32.83
N ALA A 45 16.31 11.95 -33.22
CA ALA A 45 15.90 11.77 -34.60
C ALA A 45 16.27 12.99 -35.44
N LYS A 46 15.96 14.22 -34.96
CA LYS A 46 16.33 15.47 -35.66
C LYS A 46 17.83 15.65 -35.80
N LEU A 47 18.61 15.39 -34.72
CA LEU A 47 20.06 15.47 -34.75
C LEU A 47 20.68 14.42 -35.70
N SER A 48 20.01 13.30 -35.90
CA SER A 48 20.43 12.21 -36.80
C SER A 48 19.97 12.46 -38.26
N GLY A 49 19.33 13.58 -38.57
CA GLY A 49 18.83 13.87 -39.90
C GLY A 49 17.70 12.96 -40.34
N ILE A 50 16.85 12.50 -39.42
CA ILE A 50 15.64 11.75 -39.70
C ILE A 50 14.50 12.73 -39.89
N LYS A 51 13.65 12.51 -40.92
CA LYS A 51 12.47 13.32 -41.15
C LYS A 51 11.40 12.96 -40.10
N VAL A 52 11.09 13.91 -39.22
CA VAL A 52 9.97 13.82 -38.25
C VAL A 52 8.76 14.51 -38.86
N GLU A 53 7.69 13.75 -39.07
CA GLU A 53 6.45 14.24 -39.68
C GLU A 53 5.53 14.89 -38.66
N ALA A 54 5.43 14.33 -37.44
CA ALA A 54 4.63 14.90 -36.37
C ALA A 54 5.29 14.63 -34.99
N PHE A 55 5.10 15.62 -34.11
CA PHE A 55 5.36 15.53 -32.68
C PHE A 55 4.08 15.88 -31.95
N SER A 56 3.49 14.91 -31.23
CA SER A 56 2.19 15.08 -30.58
C SER A 56 2.31 14.94 -29.07
N LEU A 57 1.82 15.97 -28.36
CA LEU A 57 1.43 15.83 -26.97
C LEU A 57 0.00 15.29 -26.96
N PHE A 58 -0.22 14.19 -26.26
CA PHE A 58 -1.48 13.44 -26.19
C PHE A 58 -1.84 12.69 -27.49
N MET A 59 -2.69 11.69 -27.33
CA MET A 59 -3.14 10.83 -28.42
C MET A 59 -4.30 11.43 -29.21
N PRO A 60 -4.47 11.06 -30.50
CA PRO A 60 -5.61 11.48 -31.32
C PRO A 60 -6.96 11.19 -30.66
N PRO A 61 -8.02 11.91 -31.04
CA PRO A 61 -8.10 12.86 -32.16
C PRO A 61 -7.42 14.20 -31.87
N ILE A 62 -6.86 14.82 -32.92
CA ILE A 62 -6.07 16.05 -32.81
C ILE A 62 -7.01 17.24 -32.57
N LEU A 63 -6.73 17.99 -31.48
CA LEU A 63 -7.42 19.24 -31.17
C LEU A 63 -6.78 20.43 -31.84
N PHE A 64 -5.45 20.46 -31.89
CA PHE A 64 -4.68 21.57 -32.37
C PHE A 64 -3.40 21.09 -33.04
N GLY A 65 -3.05 21.68 -34.20
CA GLY A 65 -1.83 21.44 -34.93
C GLY A 65 -1.21 22.73 -35.46
N VAL A 66 0.12 22.80 -35.38
CA VAL A 66 0.91 23.91 -35.91
C VAL A 66 2.02 23.39 -36.80
N GLN A 67 2.13 23.87 -38.02
CA GLN A 67 3.19 23.54 -38.96
C GLN A 67 3.69 24.77 -39.68
N ARG A 68 4.99 24.92 -39.85
CA ARG A 68 5.56 25.94 -40.71
C ARG A 68 5.60 25.42 -42.14
N THR A 69 4.84 26.07 -43.05
CA THR A 69 4.80 25.79 -44.50
C THR A 69 5.52 26.89 -45.28
N GLU A 70 5.71 26.69 -46.59
CA GLU A 70 6.30 27.72 -47.46
C GLU A 70 5.47 29.00 -47.49
N GLU A 71 4.14 28.91 -47.29
CA GLU A 71 3.19 30.01 -47.31
C GLU A 71 3.06 30.77 -45.99
N GLY A 72 3.64 30.23 -44.89
CA GLY A 72 3.55 30.77 -43.53
C GLY A 72 3.33 29.70 -42.47
N ILE A 73 2.86 30.11 -41.30
CA ILE A 73 2.54 29.19 -40.20
C ILE A 73 1.09 28.71 -40.36
N ARG A 74 0.92 27.44 -40.64
CA ARG A 74 -0.39 26.79 -40.77
C ARG A 74 -0.86 26.35 -39.40
N PHE A 75 -2.05 26.76 -38.99
CA PHE A 75 -2.77 26.34 -37.83
C PHE A 75 -3.91 25.42 -38.23
N ARG A 76 -4.09 24.35 -37.51
CA ARG A 76 -5.18 23.41 -37.69
C ARG A 76 -5.95 23.29 -36.37
N ILE A 77 -7.22 23.67 -36.39
CA ILE A 77 -8.09 23.66 -35.22
C ILE A 77 -9.26 22.73 -35.53
N LEU A 78 -9.57 21.89 -34.54
CA LEU A 78 -10.70 20.99 -34.47
C LEU A 78 -10.78 19.75 -35.35
N PRO A 79 -11.75 18.94 -34.89
CA PRO A 79 -11.50 17.57 -34.58
C PRO A 79 -11.85 16.68 -35.76
N GLU A 80 -11.03 15.70 -35.98
CA GLU A 80 -11.35 14.50 -36.76
C GLU A 80 -12.59 13.75 -36.22
N ILE A 81 -13.17 14.22 -35.09
CA ILE A 81 -14.33 13.58 -34.41
C ILE A 81 -15.64 13.77 -35.20
N LEU A 82 -15.76 14.82 -35.98
CA LEU A 82 -17.03 15.17 -36.67
C LEU A 82 -17.07 14.74 -38.14
N THR A 83 -15.99 14.24 -38.69
CA THR A 83 -15.95 13.77 -40.08
C THR A 83 -15.90 12.24 -40.14
N LYS A 84 -17.05 11.59 -40.41
CA LYS A 84 -17.08 10.25 -40.97
C LYS A 84 -16.36 10.27 -42.32
N LYS A 85 -15.17 9.65 -42.39
CA LYS A 85 -14.62 9.23 -43.67
C LYS A 85 -15.65 8.32 -44.35
N LYS A 86 -16.29 8.75 -45.42
CA LYS A 86 -16.89 7.87 -46.40
C LYS A 86 -15.71 7.19 -47.09
N GLY A 87 -15.46 5.92 -46.71
CA GLY A 87 -14.37 5.16 -47.32
C GLY A 87 -14.71 4.72 -48.71
N GLU A 88 -13.78 4.91 -49.61
CA GLU A 88 -13.49 3.96 -50.68
C GLU A 88 -12.04 3.56 -50.54
N GLU A 89 -11.80 2.26 -50.54
CA GLU A 89 -10.47 1.68 -50.58
C GLU A 89 -9.75 2.15 -51.86
N GLY A 90 -8.64 2.85 -51.68
CA GLY A 90 -7.70 2.99 -52.78
C GLY A 90 -6.98 4.31 -53.02
N GLU A 91 -7.33 5.44 -52.42
CA GLU A 91 -6.57 6.67 -52.66
C GLU A 91 -6.16 7.39 -51.37
N LYS A 92 -4.84 7.58 -51.22
CA LYS A 92 -4.25 8.40 -50.17
C LYS A 92 -4.63 9.87 -50.41
N ALA A 93 -5.60 10.36 -49.62
CA ALA A 93 -5.86 11.79 -49.58
C ALA A 93 -4.81 12.45 -48.66
N ASP A 94 -3.80 13.07 -49.25
CA ASP A 94 -2.86 14.00 -48.60
C ASP A 94 -3.51 15.39 -48.30
N GLY A 95 -4.84 15.46 -48.24
CA GLY A 95 -5.59 16.68 -47.96
C GLY A 95 -6.13 16.71 -46.51
N PRO A 96 -6.41 17.93 -45.99
CA PRO A 96 -7.05 18.05 -44.67
C PRO A 96 -8.42 17.39 -44.70
N ALA A 97 -8.74 16.61 -43.68
CA ALA A 97 -10.07 16.00 -43.51
C ALA A 97 -11.13 17.11 -43.51
N GLU A 98 -12.23 16.94 -44.31
CA GLU A 98 -13.37 17.86 -44.32
C GLU A 98 -13.88 18.09 -42.88
N GLY A 99 -13.91 19.37 -42.44
CA GLY A 99 -14.34 19.79 -41.12
C GLY A 99 -13.24 20.34 -40.23
N THR A 100 -11.96 20.29 -40.65
CA THR A 100 -10.86 20.91 -39.93
C THR A 100 -10.74 22.38 -40.32
N LEU A 101 -10.84 23.32 -39.36
CA LEU A 101 -10.56 24.72 -39.60
C LEU A 101 -9.05 24.92 -39.78
N THR A 102 -8.63 25.24 -40.99
CA THR A 102 -7.22 25.47 -41.31
C THR A 102 -7.05 26.94 -41.76
N PHE A 103 -6.10 27.63 -41.14
CA PHE A 103 -5.72 28.99 -41.59
C PHE A 103 -4.19 29.13 -41.53
N THR A 104 -3.67 29.96 -42.45
CA THR A 104 -2.23 30.22 -42.55
C THR A 104 -1.98 31.69 -42.25
N LEU A 105 -1.03 31.96 -41.33
CA LEU A 105 -0.63 33.30 -40.91
C LEU A 105 0.86 33.52 -41.20
N GLY A 106 1.22 34.70 -41.70
CA GLY A 106 2.61 35.12 -41.86
C GLY A 106 3.09 35.14 -43.30
N SER A 107 4.40 35.36 -43.48
CA SER A 107 5.04 35.48 -44.80
C SER A 107 5.75 34.17 -45.19
N LYS A 108 5.98 34.03 -46.52
CA LYS A 108 6.74 32.92 -47.11
C LYS A 108 8.09 32.70 -46.43
N GLY A 109 8.42 31.45 -46.18
CA GLY A 109 9.67 31.07 -45.53
C GLY A 109 9.99 29.58 -45.69
N ASN A 110 11.09 29.13 -45.10
CA ASN A 110 11.46 27.70 -45.17
C ASN A 110 10.41 26.85 -44.48
N ALA A 111 9.88 25.85 -45.17
CA ALA A 111 8.95 24.87 -44.61
C ALA A 111 9.64 23.97 -43.56
N SER A 112 8.89 23.60 -42.54
CA SER A 112 9.31 22.54 -41.57
C SER A 112 8.60 21.23 -41.90
N ASP A 113 9.34 20.15 -41.93
CA ASP A 113 8.76 18.82 -42.13
C ASP A 113 7.85 18.37 -40.96
N THR A 114 7.97 19.03 -39.80
CA THR A 114 7.31 18.60 -38.57
C THR A 114 6.07 19.43 -38.28
N GLU A 115 4.95 18.76 -38.05
CA GLU A 115 3.75 19.30 -37.44
C GLU A 115 3.75 19.03 -35.92
N TYR A 116 3.58 20.10 -35.13
CA TYR A 116 3.40 19.99 -33.67
C TYR A 116 1.92 19.86 -33.36
N ARG A 117 1.52 18.85 -32.62
CA ARG A 117 0.11 18.51 -32.38
C ARG A 117 -0.22 18.41 -30.88
N ILE A 118 -1.50 18.71 -30.58
CA ILE A 118 -2.09 18.41 -29.26
C ILE A 118 -3.34 17.57 -29.51
N GLY A 119 -3.33 16.36 -28.94
CA GLY A 119 -4.46 15.43 -29.00
C GLY A 119 -5.49 15.67 -27.91
N LEU A 120 -6.62 14.99 -27.99
CA LEU A 120 -7.72 15.05 -27.01
C LEU A 120 -7.49 14.09 -25.83
N ILE A 121 -6.91 12.92 -26.08
CA ILE A 121 -6.78 11.87 -25.08
C ILE A 121 -5.50 12.12 -24.27
N PRO A 122 -5.59 12.51 -22.98
CA PRO A 122 -4.44 12.97 -22.19
C PRO A 122 -3.56 11.83 -21.69
N PHE A 123 -3.53 10.72 -22.39
CA PHE A 123 -2.64 9.59 -22.12
C PHE A 123 -1.72 9.37 -23.31
N GLY A 124 -0.42 9.57 -23.07
CA GLY A 124 0.58 9.34 -24.09
C GLY A 124 0.95 10.56 -24.89
N GLY A 125 1.72 10.33 -25.90
CA GLY A 125 2.19 11.21 -26.95
C GLY A 125 2.76 10.33 -28.02
N PHE A 126 3.24 10.91 -29.12
CA PHE A 126 3.95 10.14 -30.12
C PHE A 126 4.84 11.04 -30.99
N VAL A 127 5.90 10.46 -31.50
CA VAL A 127 6.74 11.02 -32.53
C VAL A 127 6.56 10.19 -33.80
N LYS A 128 6.00 10.80 -34.84
CA LYS A 128 5.89 10.12 -36.15
C LYS A 128 7.11 10.41 -36.99
N MET A 129 7.94 9.39 -37.18
CA MET A 129 9.13 9.46 -38.04
C MET A 129 8.87 8.77 -39.38
N LEU A 130 9.42 9.32 -40.45
CA LEU A 130 9.33 8.73 -41.79
C LEU A 130 10.00 7.33 -41.75
N GLY A 131 9.28 6.31 -42.21
CA GLY A 131 9.79 4.93 -42.26
C GLY A 131 9.83 4.21 -40.91
N GLN A 132 9.09 4.69 -39.93
CA GLN A 132 8.76 3.99 -38.69
C GLN A 132 7.24 3.95 -38.56
N ASP A 133 6.66 2.77 -38.41
CA ASP A 133 5.26 2.57 -38.05
C ASP A 133 5.20 1.79 -36.73
N ASP A 134 4.50 2.32 -35.72
CA ASP A 134 4.40 1.73 -34.38
C ASP A 134 3.50 0.46 -34.34
N ILE A 135 2.65 0.27 -35.36
CA ILE A 135 1.61 -0.80 -35.38
C ILE A 135 1.65 -1.64 -36.67
N GLY A 136 2.57 -1.38 -37.60
CA GLY A 136 2.54 -2.06 -38.89
C GLY A 136 3.90 -2.39 -39.50
N PRO A 137 3.93 -3.14 -40.60
CA PRO A 137 5.18 -3.40 -41.31
C PRO A 137 5.77 -2.10 -41.82
N VAL A 138 7.06 -1.90 -41.60
CA VAL A 138 7.79 -0.71 -42.01
C VAL A 138 7.71 -0.59 -43.54
N LYS A 139 7.02 0.43 -44.05
CA LYS A 139 7.03 0.70 -45.50
C LYS A 139 8.39 1.22 -45.90
N SER A 140 9.07 0.49 -46.73
CA SER A 140 10.34 0.92 -47.33
C SER A 140 10.08 2.18 -48.17
N THR A 141 10.86 3.21 -47.95
CA THR A 141 10.87 4.45 -48.76
C THR A 141 12.29 4.72 -49.19
N GLU A 142 12.47 5.26 -50.38
CA GLU A 142 13.81 5.59 -50.94
C GLU A 142 14.40 6.88 -50.33
N ASP A 143 13.65 7.62 -49.49
CA ASP A 143 14.15 8.85 -48.87
C ASP A 143 15.27 8.54 -47.86
N PRO A 144 16.49 9.08 -48.05
CA PRO A 144 17.64 8.84 -47.14
C PRO A 144 17.41 9.39 -45.72
N ARG A 145 16.36 10.21 -45.51
CA ARG A 145 15.95 10.70 -44.19
C ARG A 145 14.97 9.77 -43.48
N SER A 146 14.65 8.62 -44.07
CA SER A 146 13.82 7.58 -43.44
C SER A 146 14.56 6.94 -42.28
N PHE A 147 13.84 6.68 -41.18
CA PHE A 147 14.37 5.92 -40.03
C PHE A 147 14.93 4.55 -40.46
N SER A 148 14.19 3.82 -41.31
CA SER A 148 14.57 2.52 -41.80
C SER A 148 15.89 2.50 -42.61
N ASN A 149 16.25 3.63 -43.24
CA ASN A 149 17.46 3.76 -44.05
C ASN A 149 18.69 4.19 -43.26
N LYS A 150 18.52 4.50 -41.95
CA LYS A 150 19.65 4.88 -41.08
C LYS A 150 20.42 3.65 -40.59
N PRO A 151 21.72 3.81 -40.30
CA PRO A 151 22.52 2.73 -39.69
C PRO A 151 21.92 2.22 -38.39
N VAL A 152 22.12 0.93 -38.07
CA VAL A 152 21.56 0.28 -36.86
C VAL A 152 21.89 1.05 -35.57
N HIS A 153 23.13 1.55 -35.43
CA HIS A 153 23.52 2.33 -34.24
C HIS A 153 22.74 3.64 -34.10
N THR A 154 22.42 4.32 -35.20
CA THR A 154 21.61 5.55 -35.22
C THR A 154 20.16 5.23 -34.81
N ARG A 155 19.59 4.16 -35.38
CA ARG A 155 18.24 3.70 -35.03
C ARG A 155 18.16 3.32 -33.55
N ALA A 156 19.15 2.57 -33.04
CA ALA A 156 19.24 2.20 -31.64
C ALA A 156 19.39 3.41 -30.72
N ALA A 157 20.17 4.44 -31.11
CA ALA A 157 20.31 5.68 -30.36
C ALA A 157 19.00 6.45 -30.25
N VAL A 158 18.21 6.51 -31.34
CA VAL A 158 16.88 7.15 -31.32
C VAL A 158 15.93 6.42 -30.38
N LEU A 159 15.88 5.08 -30.44
CA LEU A 159 15.02 4.29 -29.55
C LEU A 159 15.45 4.39 -28.09
N ALA A 160 16.75 4.36 -27.79
CA ALA A 160 17.24 4.51 -26.42
C ALA A 160 17.06 5.92 -25.84
N ALA A 161 16.85 6.92 -26.70
CA ALA A 161 16.76 8.32 -26.28
C ALA A 161 15.56 8.59 -25.37
N GLY A 162 14.38 8.01 -25.65
CA GLY A 162 13.21 8.16 -24.80
C GLY A 162 13.46 7.71 -23.35
N VAL A 163 14.03 6.53 -23.22
CA VAL A 163 14.42 5.96 -21.91
C VAL A 163 15.46 6.83 -21.21
N THR A 164 16.49 7.27 -21.94
CA THR A 164 17.54 8.13 -21.38
C THR A 164 16.99 9.45 -20.87
N PHE A 165 16.09 10.09 -21.62
CA PHE A 165 15.45 11.33 -21.21
C PHE A 165 14.56 11.13 -19.98
N ASN A 166 13.89 10.01 -19.84
CA ASN A 166 13.13 9.69 -18.61
C ASN A 166 14.04 9.53 -17.39
N VAL A 167 15.18 8.86 -17.52
CA VAL A 167 16.16 8.78 -16.41
C VAL A 167 16.68 10.16 -16.03
N VAL A 168 17.06 10.97 -17.01
CA VAL A 168 17.55 12.35 -16.77
C VAL A 168 16.46 13.21 -16.14
N SER A 169 15.23 13.13 -16.63
CA SER A 169 14.11 13.90 -16.06
C SER A 169 13.79 13.43 -14.63
N ALA A 170 13.87 12.15 -14.32
CA ALA A 170 13.68 11.66 -12.96
C ALA A 170 14.70 12.28 -12.01
N VAL A 171 15.99 12.36 -12.40
CA VAL A 171 17.03 13.06 -11.62
C VAL A 171 16.66 14.53 -11.40
N ILE A 172 16.23 15.22 -12.45
CA ILE A 172 15.86 16.65 -12.37
C ILE A 172 14.63 16.86 -11.49
N ILE A 173 13.62 16.01 -11.62
CA ILE A 173 12.38 16.10 -10.84
C ILE A 173 12.68 15.85 -9.35
N PHE A 174 13.47 14.81 -9.00
CA PHE A 174 13.89 14.59 -7.61
C PHE A 174 14.79 15.72 -7.11
N MET A 175 15.69 16.25 -7.93
CA MET A 175 16.48 17.44 -7.59
C MET A 175 15.59 18.62 -7.18
N ILE A 176 14.54 18.90 -7.96
CA ILE A 176 13.56 19.97 -7.66
C ILE A 176 12.86 19.68 -6.32
N ALA A 177 12.42 18.43 -6.10
CA ALA A 177 11.77 18.03 -4.85
C ALA A 177 12.70 18.23 -3.63
N PHE A 178 13.97 17.80 -3.71
CA PHE A 178 14.93 17.98 -2.63
C PHE A 178 15.43 19.42 -2.44
N LEU A 179 15.47 20.25 -3.49
CA LEU A 179 15.71 21.69 -3.34
C LEU A 179 14.58 22.38 -2.56
N LYS A 180 13.35 22.02 -2.84
CA LYS A 180 12.19 22.52 -2.10
C LYS A 180 12.19 22.00 -0.66
N GLY A 181 12.58 20.76 -0.48
CA GLY A 181 12.42 19.96 0.73
C GLY A 181 11.16 19.14 0.69
N ILE A 182 11.27 17.89 1.12
CA ILE A 182 10.15 16.94 1.24
C ILE A 182 10.27 16.22 2.57
N ASP A 183 9.15 16.09 3.29
CA ASP A 183 9.10 15.37 4.53
C ASP A 183 8.87 13.87 4.24
N LEU A 184 9.74 13.01 4.79
CA LEU A 184 9.68 11.56 4.62
C LEU A 184 9.87 10.88 5.99
N PRO A 185 9.30 9.70 6.20
CA PRO A 185 9.57 8.93 7.42
C PRO A 185 11.06 8.61 7.53
N PRO A 186 11.72 8.94 8.65
CA PRO A 186 13.14 8.66 8.85
C PRO A 186 13.40 7.15 8.93
N ALA A 187 14.67 6.76 8.74
CA ALA A 187 15.11 5.37 8.91
C ALA A 187 15.23 5.02 10.41
N VAL A 188 14.15 5.10 11.15
CA VAL A 188 14.02 4.81 12.58
C VAL A 188 13.03 3.64 12.75
N VAL A 189 13.32 2.77 13.68
CA VAL A 189 12.43 1.67 14.07
C VAL A 189 11.29 2.25 14.91
N GLY A 190 10.08 2.33 14.33
CA GLY A 190 8.89 2.81 15.06
C GLY A 190 8.30 1.77 16.00
N GLY A 191 8.60 0.51 15.73
CA GLY A 191 8.19 -0.66 16.49
C GLY A 191 8.64 -1.92 15.79
N VAL A 192 8.54 -3.05 16.46
CA VAL A 192 8.97 -4.35 15.93
C VAL A 192 7.83 -5.36 16.05
N ILE A 193 7.47 -6.02 14.95
CA ILE A 193 6.45 -7.07 14.95
C ILE A 193 6.99 -8.28 15.72
N PRO A 194 6.24 -8.84 16.70
CA PRO A 194 6.65 -10.05 17.41
C PRO A 194 7.01 -11.19 16.45
N ASP A 195 8.00 -12.00 16.82
CA ASP A 195 8.50 -13.15 16.04
C ASP A 195 9.04 -12.81 14.64
N SER A 196 9.16 -11.55 14.31
CA SER A 196 9.76 -11.08 13.05
C SER A 196 11.29 -11.20 13.06
N PRO A 197 11.95 -11.14 11.88
CA PRO A 197 13.41 -11.07 11.81
C PRO A 197 14.04 -9.97 12.67
N ALA A 198 13.42 -8.79 12.72
CA ALA A 198 13.88 -7.67 13.54
C ALA A 198 13.75 -7.98 15.04
N ALA A 199 12.64 -8.59 15.47
CA ALA A 199 12.44 -9.01 16.87
C ALA A 199 13.46 -10.06 17.31
N ARG A 200 13.67 -11.09 16.47
CA ARG A 200 14.66 -12.15 16.76
C ARG A 200 16.09 -11.64 16.78
N ALA A 201 16.39 -10.59 16.03
CA ALA A 201 17.71 -9.94 16.06
C ALA A 201 17.89 -9.00 17.26
N GLY A 202 16.82 -8.66 18.00
CA GLY A 202 16.87 -7.77 19.16
C GLY A 202 16.84 -6.29 18.84
N LEU A 203 16.35 -5.91 17.65
CA LEU A 203 16.06 -4.51 17.32
C LEU A 203 14.93 -3.97 18.20
N ARG A 204 15.04 -2.70 18.59
CA ARG A 204 14.10 -2.03 19.48
C ARG A 204 13.49 -0.81 18.80
N ALA A 205 12.31 -0.42 19.23
CA ALA A 205 11.73 0.87 18.85
C ALA A 205 12.65 2.02 19.30
N GLY A 206 12.76 3.06 18.47
CA GLY A 206 13.70 4.17 18.68
C GLY A 206 15.08 3.98 18.02
N ASP A 207 15.46 2.77 17.66
CA ASP A 207 16.73 2.49 16.97
C ASP A 207 16.81 3.24 15.63
N GLU A 208 17.90 4.00 15.41
CA GLU A 208 18.15 4.70 14.14
C GLU A 208 19.03 3.84 13.22
N ILE A 209 18.51 3.50 12.05
CA ILE A 209 19.26 2.73 11.05
C ILE A 209 20.17 3.67 10.28
N ILE A 210 21.49 3.59 10.55
CA ILE A 210 22.53 4.44 9.97
C ILE A 210 23.20 3.83 8.74
N GLU A 211 23.04 2.51 8.52
CA GLU A 211 23.51 1.81 7.32
C GLU A 211 22.59 0.62 7.03
N ILE A 212 22.23 0.41 5.76
CA ILE A 212 21.49 -0.75 5.30
C ILE A 212 21.92 -1.14 3.89
N ALA A 213 22.21 -2.45 3.67
CA ALA A 213 22.69 -2.97 2.39
C ALA A 213 23.83 -2.10 1.76
N GLY A 214 24.76 -1.63 2.59
CA GLY A 214 25.89 -0.80 2.18
C GLY A 214 25.58 0.69 1.93
N LYS A 215 24.34 1.13 2.08
CA LYS A 215 23.92 2.54 1.96
C LYS A 215 24.01 3.22 3.32
N LYS A 216 24.60 4.45 3.37
CA LYS A 216 24.87 5.23 4.61
C LYS A 216 24.30 6.64 4.59
N LYS A 217 23.86 7.16 3.43
CA LYS A 217 23.47 8.56 3.29
C LYS A 217 22.06 8.68 2.75
N ASP A 218 21.37 9.71 3.19
CA ASP A 218 20.01 10.05 2.78
C ASP A 218 19.03 8.89 2.99
N LEU A 219 19.23 8.14 4.10
CA LEU A 219 18.37 7.02 4.46
C LEU A 219 17.03 7.52 4.98
N ASP A 220 15.98 6.96 4.46
CA ASP A 220 14.61 7.06 4.97
C ASP A 220 13.99 5.66 5.12
N PHE A 221 12.80 5.58 5.62
CA PHE A 221 12.11 4.31 5.83
C PHE A 221 11.92 3.50 4.54
N THR A 222 11.85 4.17 3.39
CA THR A 222 11.75 3.52 2.07
C THR A 222 12.97 2.63 1.80
N ASN A 223 14.16 3.02 2.27
CA ASN A 223 15.37 2.20 2.10
C ASN A 223 15.26 0.87 2.84
N ILE A 224 14.65 0.85 4.03
CA ILE A 224 14.40 -0.35 4.83
C ILE A 224 13.43 -1.28 4.11
N ALA A 225 12.27 -0.72 3.70
CA ALA A 225 11.23 -1.46 2.99
C ALA A 225 11.75 -2.05 1.66
N ILE A 226 12.53 -1.27 0.90
CA ILE A 226 13.13 -1.71 -0.36
C ILE A 226 14.19 -2.81 -0.11
N ALA A 227 15.06 -2.66 0.89
CA ALA A 227 16.06 -3.67 1.19
C ALA A 227 15.42 -5.02 1.53
N ALA A 228 14.36 -5.02 2.36
CA ALA A 228 13.60 -6.21 2.65
C ALA A 228 12.91 -6.77 1.40
N ALA A 229 12.13 -5.94 0.71
CA ALA A 229 11.38 -6.33 -0.47
C ALA A 229 12.27 -6.84 -1.61
N LEU A 230 13.49 -6.36 -1.76
CA LEU A 230 14.43 -6.73 -2.81
C LEU A 230 15.42 -7.84 -2.41
N SER A 231 15.43 -8.32 -1.16
CA SER A 231 16.32 -9.41 -0.75
C SER A 231 16.00 -10.73 -1.47
N GLY A 232 16.99 -11.52 -1.81
CA GLY A 232 16.84 -12.87 -2.37
C GLY A 232 16.21 -13.86 -1.38
N ARG A 233 16.09 -15.13 -1.78
CA ARG A 233 15.73 -16.19 -0.83
C ARG A 233 16.93 -16.38 0.09
N ASP A 234 16.69 -16.32 1.41
CA ASP A 234 17.71 -16.52 2.45
C ASP A 234 18.92 -15.56 2.33
N GLU A 235 18.72 -14.40 1.66
CA GLU A 235 19.74 -13.38 1.55
C GLU A 235 19.86 -12.60 2.86
N GLU A 236 21.06 -12.60 3.41
CA GLU A 236 21.41 -11.84 4.59
C GLU A 236 21.67 -10.36 4.25
N ILE A 237 20.93 -9.47 4.88
CA ILE A 237 21.07 -8.02 4.72
C ILE A 237 21.75 -7.45 5.95
N ALA A 238 22.97 -6.91 5.73
CA ALA A 238 23.70 -6.22 6.78
C ALA A 238 23.08 -4.84 7.08
N MET A 239 22.95 -4.53 8.36
CA MET A 239 22.39 -3.30 8.89
C MET A 239 23.27 -2.80 10.05
N ARG A 240 23.53 -1.49 10.13
CA ARG A 240 24.10 -0.85 11.31
C ARG A 240 23.06 0.07 11.91
N VAL A 241 22.97 0.00 13.21
CA VAL A 241 21.95 0.67 13.99
C VAL A 241 22.63 1.48 15.07
N LYS A 242 22.12 2.66 15.33
CA LYS A 242 22.48 3.50 16.47
C LYS A 242 21.32 3.48 17.47
N HIS A 243 21.57 3.02 18.66
CA HIS A 243 20.62 2.98 19.76
C HIS A 243 20.41 4.35 20.40
N GLU A 244 19.35 4.51 21.19
CA GLU A 244 19.06 5.78 21.89
C GLU A 244 20.17 6.20 22.88
N ASP A 245 20.88 5.24 23.47
CA ASP A 245 22.04 5.50 24.34
C ASP A 245 23.30 5.95 23.57
N GLY A 246 23.22 5.98 22.23
CA GLY A 246 24.30 6.38 21.33
C GLY A 246 25.25 5.26 20.94
N THR A 247 25.07 4.03 21.44
CA THR A 247 25.85 2.86 21.00
C THR A 247 25.48 2.45 19.57
N GLU A 248 26.45 1.87 18.86
CA GLU A 248 26.23 1.41 17.46
C GLU A 248 26.50 -0.09 17.38
N ASP A 249 25.52 -0.83 16.90
CA ASP A 249 25.61 -2.27 16.70
C ASP A 249 25.35 -2.70 15.25
N GLY A 250 25.94 -3.83 14.88
CA GLY A 250 25.74 -4.44 13.56
C GLY A 250 24.80 -5.62 13.63
N TYR A 251 23.80 -5.62 12.76
CA TYR A 251 22.80 -6.68 12.63
C TYR A 251 22.84 -7.29 11.24
N THR A 252 22.47 -8.55 11.16
CA THR A 252 22.27 -9.26 9.88
C THR A 252 20.88 -9.88 9.90
N LEU A 253 20.04 -9.49 8.95
CA LEU A 253 18.64 -9.87 8.90
C LEU A 253 18.31 -10.56 7.57
N VAL A 254 17.52 -11.64 7.64
CA VAL A 254 16.90 -12.26 6.48
C VAL A 254 15.44 -11.85 6.45
N ALA A 255 15.02 -11.17 5.37
CA ALA A 255 13.62 -10.72 5.26
C ALA A 255 12.69 -11.90 4.99
N GLU A 256 11.57 -11.93 5.68
CA GLU A 256 10.52 -12.95 5.57
C GLU A 256 9.25 -12.37 4.98
N GLN A 257 8.46 -13.24 4.36
CA GLN A 257 7.13 -12.88 3.86
C GLN A 257 6.10 -13.45 4.82
N ALA A 258 5.36 -12.57 5.50
CA ALA A 258 4.23 -12.99 6.30
C ALA A 258 3.12 -13.57 5.41
N PRO A 259 2.29 -14.49 5.90
CA PRO A 259 1.28 -15.20 5.10
C PRO A 259 0.30 -14.27 4.35
N ASP A 260 -0.01 -13.09 4.91
CA ASP A 260 -0.95 -12.13 4.36
C ASP A 260 -0.26 -10.88 3.77
N GLU A 261 1.08 -10.85 3.74
CA GLU A 261 1.85 -9.73 3.22
C GLU A 261 2.31 -10.00 1.77
N PRO A 262 2.13 -9.02 0.87
CA PRO A 262 2.50 -9.18 -0.53
C PRO A 262 4.01 -9.18 -0.77
N MET A 263 4.79 -8.64 0.15
CA MET A 263 6.24 -8.48 0.04
C MET A 263 6.94 -8.94 1.32
N LYS A 264 8.22 -9.28 1.17
CA LYS A 264 9.08 -9.58 2.32
C LYS A 264 9.29 -8.32 3.16
N THR A 265 9.36 -8.52 4.47
CA THR A 265 9.61 -7.48 5.48
C THR A 265 10.62 -7.97 6.51
N PHE A 266 11.25 -7.04 7.22
CA PHE A 266 11.99 -7.35 8.44
C PHE A 266 11.10 -7.32 9.69
N GLY A 267 9.84 -6.88 9.56
CA GLY A 267 8.94 -6.66 10.69
C GLY A 267 9.20 -5.36 11.45
N ILE A 268 9.84 -4.38 10.79
CA ILE A 268 10.06 -3.04 11.32
C ILE A 268 8.86 -2.17 10.93
N LEU A 269 8.26 -1.51 11.92
CA LEU A 269 7.13 -0.59 11.74
C LEU A 269 7.63 0.85 11.50
N THR A 270 6.85 1.61 10.76
CA THR A 270 7.11 3.04 10.50
C THR A 270 7.00 3.81 11.83
N PRO A 271 7.91 4.74 12.11
CA PRO A 271 7.82 5.55 13.32
C PRO A 271 6.63 6.52 13.26
N GLU A 272 5.97 6.68 14.40
CA GLU A 272 4.84 7.57 14.61
C GLU A 272 5.17 8.68 15.59
N THR A 273 4.35 9.74 15.60
CA THR A 273 4.43 10.84 16.56
C THR A 273 3.47 10.60 17.71
N LEU A 274 3.47 11.50 18.68
CA LEU A 274 2.47 11.51 19.77
C LEU A 274 1.18 12.27 19.40
N THR A 275 1.03 12.72 18.16
CA THR A 275 -0.14 13.49 17.70
C THR A 275 -1.17 12.57 17.08
N ILE A 276 -2.43 12.72 17.46
CA ILE A 276 -3.53 11.97 16.87
C ILE A 276 -3.73 12.41 15.42
N ALA A 277 -3.73 11.45 14.51
CA ALA A 277 -3.83 11.67 13.07
C ALA A 277 -5.18 12.30 12.67
N GLU A 278 -5.17 13.01 11.55
CA GLU A 278 -6.39 13.50 10.91
C GLU A 278 -7.25 12.33 10.43
N LEU A 279 -8.55 12.41 10.71
CA LEU A 279 -9.52 11.37 10.40
C LEU A 279 -10.72 11.93 9.63
N ALA A 280 -11.41 11.05 8.90
CA ALA A 280 -12.73 11.37 8.39
C ALA A 280 -13.68 11.71 9.56
N LYS A 281 -14.63 12.61 9.34
CA LYS A 281 -15.51 13.12 10.41
C LYS A 281 -16.21 12.01 11.19
N GLU A 282 -16.68 10.96 10.50
CA GLU A 282 -17.37 9.83 11.15
C GLU A 282 -16.42 9.06 12.08
N ASP A 283 -15.18 8.82 11.66
CA ASP A 283 -14.17 8.11 12.46
C ASP A 283 -13.69 8.98 13.64
N ALA A 284 -13.52 10.30 13.41
CA ALA A 284 -13.19 11.25 14.45
C ALA A 284 -14.29 11.32 15.54
N ASP A 285 -15.57 11.29 15.15
CA ASP A 285 -16.70 11.25 16.08
C ASP A 285 -16.73 9.93 16.88
N ILE A 286 -16.37 8.80 16.26
CA ILE A 286 -16.26 7.50 16.94
C ILE A 286 -15.11 7.52 17.95
N LEU A 287 -13.93 7.97 17.54
CA LEU A 287 -12.76 8.10 18.41
C LEU A 287 -13.10 8.97 19.64
N PHE A 288 -13.68 10.14 19.39
CA PHE A 288 -14.05 11.07 20.47
C PHE A 288 -15.06 10.46 21.47
N LYS A 289 -16.08 9.74 20.98
CA LYS A 289 -17.08 9.09 21.85
C LYS A 289 -16.46 8.02 22.74
N ARG A 290 -15.46 7.30 22.23
CA ARG A 290 -14.84 6.18 22.94
C ARG A 290 -13.70 6.59 23.85
N THR A 291 -12.94 7.59 23.44
CA THR A 291 -11.69 7.96 24.11
C THR A 291 -11.67 9.40 24.63
N GLY A 292 -12.56 10.29 24.17
CA GLY A 292 -12.48 11.73 24.44
C GLY A 292 -11.37 12.46 23.66
N LEU A 293 -10.52 11.74 22.91
CA LEU A 293 -9.45 12.30 22.08
C LEU A 293 -9.99 12.78 20.73
N ARG A 294 -9.32 13.76 20.14
CA ARG A 294 -9.64 14.33 18.82
C ARG A 294 -8.40 14.33 17.91
N PRO A 295 -8.60 14.32 16.60
CA PRO A 295 -7.51 14.62 15.66
C PRO A 295 -6.78 15.91 16.07
N GLY A 296 -5.44 15.89 15.99
CA GLY A 296 -4.57 17.00 16.40
C GLY A 296 -4.25 17.06 17.90
N ASP A 297 -4.89 16.27 18.76
CA ASP A 297 -4.47 16.15 20.17
C ASP A 297 -3.08 15.53 20.25
N ARG A 298 -2.20 16.10 21.08
CA ARG A 298 -0.85 15.57 21.29
C ARG A 298 -0.71 14.99 22.69
N ILE A 299 -0.42 13.69 22.77
CA ILE A 299 -0.19 13.01 24.04
C ILE A 299 1.09 13.56 24.69
N ARG A 300 1.04 13.81 26.00
CA ARG A 300 2.13 14.35 26.82
C ARG A 300 2.55 13.44 27.95
N ALA A 301 1.59 12.71 28.53
CA ALA A 301 1.88 11.84 29.66
C ALA A 301 0.93 10.63 29.69
N VAL A 302 1.41 9.57 30.33
CA VAL A 302 0.71 8.33 30.65
C VAL A 302 0.70 8.16 32.15
N ASN A 303 -0.47 8.10 32.80
CA ASN A 303 -0.59 8.02 34.26
C ASN A 303 0.28 9.08 35.00
N GLY A 304 0.45 10.27 34.41
CA GLY A 304 1.27 11.36 34.96
C GLY A 304 2.78 11.24 34.64
N GLN A 305 3.25 10.19 34.02
CA GLN A 305 4.61 10.07 33.52
C GLN A 305 4.70 10.70 32.14
N GLU A 306 5.57 11.71 31.97
CA GLU A 306 5.79 12.38 30.68
C GLU A 306 6.39 11.44 29.66
N VAL A 307 5.98 11.60 28.38
CA VAL A 307 6.50 10.85 27.22
C VAL A 307 6.96 11.81 26.14
N GLN A 308 8.08 11.48 25.49
CA GLN A 308 8.68 12.30 24.43
C GLN A 308 8.48 11.71 23.05
N THR A 309 8.35 10.38 22.95
CA THR A 309 8.24 9.62 21.70
C THR A 309 7.07 8.64 21.76
N HIS A 310 6.59 8.25 20.57
CA HIS A 310 5.52 7.27 20.46
C HIS A 310 5.93 5.90 21.01
N TRP A 311 7.16 5.47 20.75
CA TRP A 311 7.64 4.18 21.26
C TRP A 311 7.79 4.17 22.79
N GLU A 312 8.22 5.28 23.42
CA GLU A 312 8.21 5.40 24.88
C GLU A 312 6.78 5.30 25.44
N LEU A 313 5.79 5.92 24.77
CA LEU A 313 4.37 5.77 25.10
C LEU A 313 3.96 4.30 25.05
N MET A 314 4.32 3.59 23.97
CA MET A 314 3.93 2.19 23.79
C MET A 314 4.62 1.27 24.77
N ASP A 315 5.91 1.45 25.04
CA ASP A 315 6.67 0.67 26.04
C ASP A 315 6.04 0.80 27.44
N ILE A 316 5.69 2.02 27.85
CA ILE A 316 5.00 2.23 29.14
C ILE A 316 3.63 1.54 29.14
N VAL A 317 2.87 1.65 28.06
CA VAL A 317 1.54 1.03 27.96
C VAL A 317 1.63 -0.49 27.98
N GLU A 318 2.61 -1.09 27.33
CA GLU A 318 2.83 -2.55 27.32
C GLU A 318 3.07 -3.11 28.73
N ASP A 319 3.72 -2.35 29.60
CA ASP A 319 4.05 -2.75 30.98
C ASP A 319 2.91 -2.47 31.98
N ILE A 320 1.90 -1.67 31.61
CA ILE A 320 0.76 -1.37 32.49
C ILE A 320 -0.19 -2.57 32.54
N LEU A 321 -0.16 -3.30 33.63
CA LEU A 321 -1.07 -4.42 33.90
C LEU A 321 -2.30 -3.95 34.69
N ALA A 322 -3.06 -3.02 34.07
CA ALA A 322 -4.31 -2.47 34.60
C ALA A 322 -5.36 -2.39 33.48
N PRO A 323 -6.67 -2.44 33.80
CA PRO A 323 -7.74 -2.39 32.78
C PRO A 323 -7.84 -1.05 32.05
N GLU A 324 -7.33 0.03 32.66
CA GLU A 324 -7.41 1.38 32.14
C GLU A 324 -6.10 2.16 32.37
N VAL A 325 -5.84 3.11 31.52
CA VAL A 325 -4.74 4.07 31.62
C VAL A 325 -5.27 5.48 31.41
N THR A 326 -4.67 6.47 32.08
CA THR A 326 -4.97 7.88 31.88
C THR A 326 -3.93 8.50 30.96
N LEU A 327 -4.37 8.99 29.81
CA LEU A 327 -3.55 9.78 28.88
C LEU A 327 -3.82 11.27 29.11
N SER A 328 -2.75 12.05 29.31
CA SER A 328 -2.82 13.52 29.31
C SER A 328 -2.40 14.02 27.93
N ALA A 329 -3.26 14.82 27.29
CA ALA A 329 -3.03 15.36 25.95
C ALA A 329 -3.15 16.88 25.94
N GLU A 330 -2.41 17.54 25.06
CA GLU A 330 -2.59 18.94 24.69
C GLU A 330 -3.50 19.03 23.47
N ARG A 331 -4.53 19.86 23.59
CA ARG A 331 -5.47 20.20 22.51
C ARG A 331 -5.33 21.66 22.14
N ASN A 332 -5.10 21.95 20.87
CA ASN A 332 -5.11 23.31 20.35
C ASN A 332 -6.55 23.67 19.95
N ASP A 333 -7.20 24.47 20.78
CA ASP A 333 -8.55 24.98 20.51
C ASP A 333 -8.44 26.41 19.98
N GLU A 334 -8.99 26.70 18.81
CA GLU A 334 -8.91 28.01 18.14
C GLU A 334 -9.45 29.14 19.02
N ALA A 335 -10.41 28.86 19.90
CA ALA A 335 -11.04 29.86 20.76
C ALA A 335 -10.36 30.00 22.12
N LYS A 336 -9.69 28.96 22.63
CA LYS A 336 -9.17 28.88 24.01
C LYS A 336 -7.64 28.75 24.07
N GLY A 337 -6.98 28.55 22.94
CA GLY A 337 -5.56 28.23 22.88
C GLY A 337 -5.27 26.79 23.31
N ILE A 338 -4.05 26.52 23.78
CA ILE A 338 -3.65 25.19 24.23
C ILE A 338 -4.32 24.86 25.56
N THR A 339 -5.06 23.74 25.55
CA THR A 339 -5.75 23.21 26.74
C THR A 339 -5.28 21.79 27.03
N SER A 340 -5.20 21.45 28.33
CA SER A 340 -4.91 20.08 28.75
C SER A 340 -6.20 19.26 28.79
N VAL A 341 -6.15 18.04 28.26
CA VAL A 341 -7.27 17.10 28.26
C VAL A 341 -6.79 15.80 28.89
N GLU A 342 -7.52 15.28 29.85
CA GLU A 342 -7.30 13.94 30.38
C GLU A 342 -8.31 12.97 29.80
N SER A 343 -7.82 11.80 29.38
CA SER A 343 -8.61 10.76 28.75
C SER A 343 -8.32 9.41 29.37
N ARG A 344 -9.37 8.70 29.81
CA ARG A 344 -9.25 7.33 30.31
C ARG A 344 -9.45 6.37 29.16
N ILE A 345 -8.43 5.59 28.89
CA ILE A 345 -8.38 4.62 27.79
C ILE A 345 -8.36 3.22 28.36
N ARG A 346 -9.24 2.35 27.89
CA ARG A 346 -9.22 0.93 28.25
C ARG A 346 -8.02 0.23 27.63
N LEU A 347 -7.44 -0.68 28.39
CA LEU A 347 -6.38 -1.57 27.93
C LEU A 347 -6.90 -2.99 27.76
N ARG A 348 -6.17 -3.77 26.96
CA ARG A 348 -6.38 -5.21 26.75
C ARG A 348 -5.07 -5.95 26.90
N LEU A 349 -5.16 -7.20 27.36
CA LEU A 349 -4.03 -8.10 27.39
C LEU A 349 -3.87 -8.80 26.05
N VAL A 350 -2.65 -8.79 25.52
CA VAL A 350 -2.27 -9.53 24.32
C VAL A 350 -1.21 -10.57 24.65
N PRO A 351 -1.16 -11.69 23.93
CA PRO A 351 -0.10 -12.67 24.10
C PRO A 351 1.28 -12.06 23.82
N ALA A 352 2.25 -12.39 24.67
CA ALA A 352 3.66 -12.23 24.41
C ALA A 352 4.28 -13.65 24.46
N GLY A 353 5.07 -14.02 23.46
CA GLY A 353 5.57 -15.38 23.35
C GLY A 353 4.43 -16.42 23.29
N ASP A 354 4.49 -17.44 24.15
CA ASP A 354 3.50 -18.52 24.26
C ASP A 354 2.19 -18.11 24.98
N GLY A 355 2.08 -16.86 25.43
CA GLY A 355 0.84 -16.24 25.91
C GLY A 355 0.20 -16.89 27.12
N HIS A 356 0.74 -16.62 28.31
CA HIS A 356 0.20 -17.15 29.54
C HIS A 356 0.31 -16.16 30.71
N ILE A 357 -0.50 -16.40 31.75
CA ILE A 357 -0.46 -15.74 33.06
C ILE A 357 -0.19 -16.82 34.11
N TYR A 358 1.02 -16.91 34.62
CA TYR A 358 1.46 -17.97 35.52
C TYR A 358 1.20 -19.35 34.93
N SER A 359 1.20 -20.05 34.28
CA SER A 359 0.78 -21.33 33.70
C SER A 359 -0.70 -21.40 33.25
N MET A 360 -1.45 -20.32 33.38
CA MET A 360 -2.83 -20.24 32.91
C MET A 360 -2.86 -19.51 31.54
N VAL A 361 -3.43 -20.16 30.55
CA VAL A 361 -3.74 -19.51 29.23
C VAL A 361 -5.18 -19.02 29.30
N PRO A 362 -5.42 -17.71 29.22
CA PRO A 362 -6.77 -17.17 29.14
C PRO A 362 -7.53 -17.68 27.91
N ARG A 363 -8.85 -17.71 27.97
CA ARG A 363 -9.64 -17.89 26.75
C ARG A 363 -9.49 -16.68 25.84
N PHE A 364 -9.78 -16.83 24.55
CA PHE A 364 -9.56 -15.75 23.60
C PHE A 364 -10.85 -15.12 23.11
N GLN A 365 -10.72 -13.89 22.67
CA GLN A 365 -11.73 -13.02 22.08
C GLN A 365 -11.33 -12.69 20.66
N MET A 366 -12.30 -12.59 19.76
CA MET A 366 -12.08 -12.19 18.38
C MET A 366 -12.19 -10.68 18.23
N GLU A 367 -11.20 -10.07 17.56
CA GLU A 367 -11.18 -8.65 17.28
C GLU A 367 -10.80 -8.36 15.83
N ASN A 368 -11.13 -7.15 15.36
CA ASN A 368 -10.79 -6.66 14.02
C ASN A 368 -11.26 -7.62 12.92
N LEU A 369 -12.49 -8.12 13.02
CA LEU A 369 -13.01 -9.06 12.04
C LEU A 369 -13.13 -8.43 10.65
N ALA A 370 -12.42 -9.00 9.70
CA ALA A 370 -12.57 -8.72 8.27
C ALA A 370 -13.17 -9.93 7.57
N VAL A 371 -14.32 -9.76 6.91
CA VAL A 371 -14.95 -10.84 6.16
C VAL A 371 -14.23 -11.00 4.82
N ALA A 372 -13.58 -12.14 4.63
CA ALA A 372 -13.01 -12.52 3.34
C ALA A 372 -14.15 -12.96 2.40
N LYS A 373 -14.86 -12.00 1.79
CA LYS A 373 -15.86 -12.29 0.77
C LYS A 373 -15.17 -12.56 -0.56
N SER A 374 -15.58 -13.60 -1.28
CA SER A 374 -15.16 -13.80 -2.66
C SER A 374 -15.58 -12.58 -3.51
N LEU A 375 -14.89 -12.34 -4.61
CA LEU A 375 -15.21 -11.23 -5.51
C LEU A 375 -16.69 -11.24 -5.93
N GLY A 376 -17.24 -12.43 -6.26
CA GLY A 376 -18.65 -12.58 -6.63
C GLY A 376 -19.61 -12.18 -5.50
N GLU A 377 -19.29 -12.51 -4.26
CA GLU A 377 -20.09 -12.13 -3.08
C GLU A 377 -20.03 -10.63 -2.79
N ARG A 378 -18.86 -10.00 -2.97
CA ARG A 378 -18.71 -8.54 -2.82
C ARG A 378 -19.52 -7.79 -3.89
N ILE A 379 -19.45 -8.22 -5.15
CA ILE A 379 -20.24 -7.67 -6.25
C ILE A 379 -21.73 -7.83 -5.94
N ALA A 380 -22.17 -9.03 -5.57
CA ALA A 380 -23.56 -9.30 -5.26
C ALA A 380 -24.06 -8.50 -4.04
N ALA A 381 -23.24 -8.32 -3.00
CA ALA A 381 -23.56 -7.51 -1.83
C ALA A 381 -23.70 -6.02 -2.21
N ARG A 382 -22.79 -5.50 -3.05
CA ARG A 382 -22.82 -4.11 -3.50
C ARG A 382 -24.02 -3.83 -4.41
N ILE A 383 -24.33 -4.74 -5.33
CA ILE A 383 -25.51 -4.64 -6.18
C ILE A 383 -26.79 -4.67 -5.31
N ARG A 384 -26.88 -5.58 -4.34
CA ARG A 384 -28.01 -5.64 -3.39
C ARG A 384 -28.16 -4.36 -2.60
N HIS A 385 -27.05 -3.79 -2.10
CA HIS A 385 -27.05 -2.52 -1.38
C HIS A 385 -27.55 -1.35 -2.26
N LEU A 386 -27.08 -1.27 -3.51
CA LEU A 386 -27.54 -0.26 -4.47
C LEU A 386 -29.03 -0.42 -4.81
N LEU A 387 -29.51 -1.65 -5.00
CA LEU A 387 -30.90 -1.95 -5.25
C LEU A 387 -31.80 -1.65 -4.04
N ALA A 388 -31.31 -1.93 -2.83
CA ALA A 388 -32.00 -1.56 -1.59
C ALA A 388 -32.07 -0.04 -1.40
N LYS A 389 -30.98 0.69 -1.68
CA LYS A 389 -30.95 2.15 -1.65
C LYS A 389 -31.86 2.79 -2.70
N ALA A 390 -32.04 2.12 -3.84
CA ALA A 390 -33.00 2.50 -4.87
C ALA A 390 -34.47 2.08 -4.57
N GLY A 391 -34.71 1.45 -3.41
CA GLY A 391 -36.04 0.98 -3.01
C GLY A 391 -36.57 -0.23 -3.81
N ILE A 392 -35.71 -0.91 -4.57
CA ILE A 392 -36.07 -2.04 -5.44
C ILE A 392 -36.12 -3.38 -4.69
N THR A 393 -35.27 -3.52 -3.65
CA THR A 393 -35.19 -4.73 -2.82
C THR A 393 -35.22 -4.37 -1.34
N LYS A 394 -35.69 -5.30 -0.49
CA LYS A 394 -35.55 -5.18 0.96
C LYS A 394 -34.09 -5.39 1.34
N PRO A 395 -33.58 -4.69 2.39
CA PRO A 395 -32.29 -5.03 2.98
C PRO A 395 -32.25 -6.53 3.32
N ALA A 396 -31.16 -7.21 2.99
CA ALA A 396 -30.98 -8.60 3.39
C ALA A 396 -30.88 -8.64 4.92
N GLU A 397 -31.69 -9.48 5.58
CA GLU A 397 -31.45 -9.84 6.97
C GLU A 397 -30.09 -10.54 7.03
N GLU A 398 -29.12 -9.90 7.65
CA GLU A 398 -27.82 -10.53 7.92
C GLU A 398 -28.05 -11.65 8.94
N LYS A 399 -27.72 -12.88 8.56
CA LYS A 399 -27.65 -13.98 9.51
C LYS A 399 -26.61 -13.62 10.60
N PRO A 400 -26.85 -14.01 11.87
CA PRO A 400 -25.90 -13.76 12.92
C PRO A 400 -24.56 -14.40 12.56
N PHE A 401 -23.58 -13.57 12.25
CA PHE A 401 -22.21 -13.94 11.93
C PHE A 401 -21.32 -13.56 13.13
N LEU A 402 -20.10 -14.08 13.21
CA LEU A 402 -19.13 -13.67 14.22
C LEU A 402 -18.90 -12.17 14.17
N GLN A 403 -18.74 -11.54 15.32
CA GLN A 403 -18.54 -10.10 15.47
C GLN A 403 -17.27 -9.81 16.28
N SER A 404 -16.72 -8.61 16.10
CA SER A 404 -15.63 -8.12 16.95
C SER A 404 -16.14 -8.03 18.40
N GLY A 405 -15.37 -8.53 19.34
CA GLY A 405 -15.77 -8.67 20.73
C GLY A 405 -16.35 -10.03 21.12
N ASP A 406 -16.62 -10.93 20.15
CA ASP A 406 -17.09 -12.28 20.48
C ASP A 406 -16.01 -13.09 21.23
N VAL A 407 -16.35 -13.55 22.42
CA VAL A 407 -15.51 -14.47 23.21
C VAL A 407 -15.92 -15.91 22.90
N ILE A 408 -14.98 -16.75 22.52
CA ILE A 408 -15.27 -18.12 22.08
C ILE A 408 -15.48 -19.04 23.27
N LEU A 409 -16.72 -19.52 23.45
CA LEU A 409 -17.08 -20.47 24.51
C LEU A 409 -16.85 -21.93 24.09
N ARG A 410 -17.18 -22.25 22.81
CA ARG A 410 -17.04 -23.59 22.26
C ARG A 410 -16.89 -23.58 20.76
N ILE A 411 -16.17 -24.54 20.22
CA ILE A 411 -16.14 -24.86 18.80
C ILE A 411 -16.26 -26.36 18.61
N GLY A 412 -17.33 -26.80 17.94
CA GLY A 412 -17.63 -28.25 17.83
C GLY A 412 -17.69 -28.93 19.21
N GLN A 413 -16.77 -29.85 19.46
CA GLN A 413 -16.67 -30.57 20.74
C GLN A 413 -15.69 -29.91 21.74
N VAL A 414 -14.91 -28.92 21.30
CA VAL A 414 -13.89 -28.29 22.15
C VAL A 414 -14.51 -27.14 22.93
N THR A 415 -14.63 -27.26 24.24
CA THR A 415 -15.09 -26.19 25.12
C THR A 415 -13.92 -25.30 25.53
N CYS A 416 -14.17 -23.98 25.59
CA CYS A 416 -13.18 -22.99 25.98
C CYS A 416 -11.82 -23.18 25.25
N PRO A 417 -11.82 -23.16 23.88
CA PRO A 417 -10.61 -23.43 23.09
C PRO A 417 -9.56 -22.37 23.28
N THR A 418 -8.29 -22.72 23.12
CA THR A 418 -7.24 -21.75 22.78
C THR A 418 -7.35 -21.36 21.32
N TYR A 419 -6.69 -20.28 20.90
CA TYR A 419 -6.68 -19.85 19.49
C TYR A 419 -6.12 -20.95 18.56
N GLU A 420 -5.07 -21.65 18.97
CA GLU A 420 -4.50 -22.76 18.20
C GLU A 420 -5.46 -23.94 18.05
N GLU A 421 -6.14 -24.32 19.13
CA GLU A 421 -7.16 -25.37 19.11
C GLU A 421 -8.36 -24.99 18.24
N PHE A 422 -8.75 -23.71 18.27
CA PHE A 422 -9.78 -23.18 17.39
C PHE A 422 -9.36 -23.33 15.92
N ARG A 423 -8.14 -22.87 15.55
CA ARG A 423 -7.62 -23.03 14.19
C ARG A 423 -7.50 -24.49 13.75
N ALA A 424 -7.04 -25.36 14.62
CA ALA A 424 -6.94 -26.79 14.33
C ALA A 424 -8.32 -27.40 14.06
N THR A 425 -9.32 -27.09 14.92
CA THR A 425 -10.70 -27.57 14.75
C THR A 425 -11.32 -27.06 13.43
N VAL A 426 -11.06 -25.82 13.05
CA VAL A 426 -11.51 -25.27 11.75
C VAL A 426 -10.89 -26.06 10.59
N ARG A 427 -9.58 -26.33 10.64
CA ARG A 427 -8.87 -27.09 9.58
C ARG A 427 -9.37 -28.53 9.43
N GLU A 428 -9.66 -29.20 10.54
CA GLU A 428 -10.10 -30.60 10.55
C GLU A 428 -11.56 -30.78 10.07
N ASN A 429 -12.33 -29.71 10.00
CA ASN A 429 -13.76 -29.73 9.61
C ASN A 429 -14.01 -29.04 8.27
N GLU A 430 -13.13 -29.22 7.29
CA GLU A 430 -13.35 -28.78 5.91
C GLU A 430 -14.65 -29.32 5.36
N ASP A 431 -15.47 -28.43 4.72
CA ASP A 431 -16.77 -28.69 4.14
C ASP A 431 -17.82 -29.31 5.08
N LYS A 432 -17.58 -29.33 6.40
CA LYS A 432 -18.54 -29.78 7.40
C LYS A 432 -19.12 -28.61 8.17
N GLU A 433 -20.42 -28.69 8.50
CA GLU A 433 -21.04 -27.69 9.36
C GLU A 433 -20.45 -27.74 10.76
N LEU A 434 -19.92 -26.62 11.23
CA LEU A 434 -19.27 -26.45 12.51
C LEU A 434 -20.02 -25.42 13.37
N ALA A 435 -20.45 -25.81 14.56
CA ALA A 435 -21.10 -24.91 15.50
C ALA A 435 -20.06 -24.18 16.36
N ILE A 436 -20.15 -22.87 16.44
CA ILE A 436 -19.35 -22.00 17.29
C ILE A 436 -20.30 -21.33 18.29
N GLU A 437 -20.04 -21.50 19.57
CA GLU A 437 -20.78 -20.83 20.65
C GLU A 437 -19.92 -19.67 21.16
N VAL A 438 -20.50 -18.47 21.18
CA VAL A 438 -19.83 -17.25 21.58
C VAL A 438 -20.57 -16.53 22.69
N LEU A 439 -19.82 -15.83 23.55
CA LEU A 439 -20.37 -14.82 24.45
C LEU A 439 -20.25 -13.47 23.78
N ARG A 440 -21.36 -12.76 23.67
CA ARG A 440 -21.44 -11.46 23.00
C ARG A 440 -22.15 -10.44 23.89
N ALA A 441 -21.57 -9.26 24.03
CA ALA A 441 -22.21 -8.14 24.68
C ALA A 441 -23.30 -7.55 23.79
N GLY A 442 -24.51 -7.41 24.31
CA GLY A 442 -25.62 -6.72 23.64
C GLY A 442 -25.42 -5.19 23.63
N ALA A 443 -26.25 -4.49 22.85
CA ALA A 443 -26.24 -3.02 22.81
C ALA A 443 -26.57 -2.36 24.15
N ASP A 444 -27.19 -3.11 25.05
CA ASP A 444 -27.54 -2.74 26.43
C ASP A 444 -26.43 -3.08 27.43
N GLY A 445 -25.31 -3.65 26.96
CA GLY A 445 -24.19 -4.11 27.78
C GLY A 445 -24.44 -5.45 28.50
N VAL A 446 -25.56 -6.12 28.23
CA VAL A 446 -25.85 -7.44 28.78
C VAL A 446 -25.24 -8.52 27.87
N GLU A 447 -24.45 -9.40 28.45
CA GLU A 447 -23.82 -10.49 27.72
C GLU A 447 -24.78 -11.66 27.51
N GLY A 448 -24.76 -12.22 26.30
CA GLY A 448 -25.58 -13.38 25.94
C GLY A 448 -24.78 -14.41 25.15
N SER A 449 -25.11 -15.70 25.36
CA SER A 449 -24.56 -16.79 24.54
C SER A 449 -25.28 -16.90 23.21
N HIS A 450 -24.52 -16.99 22.11
CA HIS A 450 -25.04 -17.16 20.76
C HIS A 450 -24.36 -18.35 20.08
N THR A 451 -25.14 -19.17 19.38
CA THR A 451 -24.61 -20.26 18.56
C THR A 451 -24.64 -19.88 17.09
N ILE A 452 -23.47 -19.93 16.47
CA ILE A 452 -23.25 -19.56 15.07
C ILE A 452 -22.82 -20.83 14.33
N ARG A 453 -23.40 -21.11 13.18
CA ARG A 453 -23.04 -22.25 12.35
C ARG A 453 -22.28 -21.78 11.13
N VAL A 454 -21.11 -22.35 10.90
CA VAL A 454 -20.20 -22.02 9.79
C VAL A 454 -19.77 -23.29 9.09
N THR A 455 -19.45 -23.20 7.82
CA THR A 455 -18.85 -24.31 7.06
C THR A 455 -17.47 -23.86 6.60
N PRO A 456 -16.39 -24.35 7.21
CA PRO A 456 -15.03 -24.04 6.76
C PRO A 456 -14.82 -24.50 5.32
N ARG A 457 -14.17 -23.68 4.48
CA ARG A 457 -13.87 -24.00 3.09
C ARG A 457 -12.38 -23.88 2.83
N LEU A 458 -11.87 -24.71 1.93
CA LEU A 458 -10.49 -24.63 1.49
C LEU A 458 -10.21 -23.24 0.91
N ASN A 459 -9.21 -22.58 1.46
CA ASN A 459 -8.63 -21.38 0.87
C ASN A 459 -7.47 -21.81 -0.02
N GLU A 460 -7.62 -21.70 -1.33
CA GLU A 460 -6.63 -22.14 -2.32
C GLU A 460 -5.28 -21.41 -2.18
N ASP A 461 -5.30 -20.13 -1.77
CA ASP A 461 -4.09 -19.32 -1.58
C ASP A 461 -3.26 -19.78 -0.36
N ALA A 462 -3.93 -20.25 0.72
CA ALA A 462 -3.28 -20.70 1.95
C ALA A 462 -3.20 -22.21 2.09
N ASN A 463 -3.84 -22.97 1.20
CA ASN A 463 -3.96 -24.43 1.24
C ASN A 463 -4.44 -24.96 2.60
N GLU A 464 -5.34 -24.24 3.26
CA GLU A 464 -5.97 -24.63 4.53
C GLU A 464 -7.45 -24.24 4.58
N ALA A 465 -8.25 -25.01 5.35
CA ALA A 465 -9.66 -24.67 5.53
C ALA A 465 -9.82 -23.45 6.44
N ARG A 466 -10.64 -22.48 6.01
CA ARG A 466 -10.94 -21.23 6.71
C ARG A 466 -12.44 -20.99 6.78
N ILE A 467 -12.87 -20.24 7.79
CA ILE A 467 -14.28 -19.83 7.96
C ILE A 467 -14.63 -18.51 7.24
N GLY A 468 -13.72 -18.02 6.38
CA GLY A 468 -13.96 -16.83 5.56
C GLY A 468 -13.87 -15.50 6.31
N ILE A 469 -13.27 -15.47 7.50
CA ILE A 469 -12.96 -14.28 8.28
C ILE A 469 -11.49 -14.27 8.67
N ALA A 470 -10.88 -13.09 8.60
CA ALA A 470 -9.63 -12.78 9.24
C ALA A 470 -9.93 -12.02 10.54
N PHE A 471 -9.20 -12.32 11.61
CA PHE A 471 -9.37 -11.65 12.89
C PHE A 471 -8.07 -11.69 13.70
N SER A 472 -7.94 -10.75 14.64
CA SER A 472 -6.92 -10.78 15.67
C SER A 472 -7.44 -11.55 16.88
N SER A 473 -6.63 -12.43 17.46
CA SER A 473 -6.97 -13.10 18.72
C SER A 473 -6.40 -12.28 19.87
N LEU A 474 -7.25 -11.86 20.79
CA LEU A 474 -6.88 -11.22 22.04
C LEU A 474 -7.27 -12.12 23.21
N PHE A 475 -6.70 -11.89 24.38
CA PHE A 475 -7.21 -12.54 25.58
C PHE A 475 -8.49 -11.89 26.07
N ASP A 476 -9.42 -12.70 26.52
CA ASP A 476 -10.55 -12.22 27.33
C ASP A 476 -10.02 -11.79 28.71
N SER A 477 -9.60 -10.53 28.80
CA SER A 477 -9.04 -9.99 30.04
C SER A 477 -10.11 -9.59 31.06
N GLU A 478 -11.37 -9.45 30.62
CA GLU A 478 -12.50 -9.02 31.47
C GLU A 478 -13.04 -10.18 32.32
N HIS A 479 -12.92 -11.42 31.84
CA HIS A 479 -13.33 -12.61 32.59
C HIS A 479 -12.12 -13.50 32.86
N PRO A 480 -11.76 -13.75 34.11
CA PRO A 480 -10.58 -14.58 34.44
C PRO A 480 -10.88 -16.07 34.27
N VAL A 481 -11.21 -16.48 33.02
CA VAL A 481 -11.54 -17.85 32.65
C VAL A 481 -10.35 -18.52 31.99
N VAL A 482 -9.96 -19.67 32.51
CA VAL A 482 -8.79 -20.45 32.06
C VAL A 482 -9.18 -21.38 30.91
N ALA A 483 -8.62 -21.19 29.74
CA ALA A 483 -8.79 -22.11 28.61
C ALA A 483 -7.91 -23.36 28.76
N LYS A 484 -6.68 -23.19 29.23
CA LYS A 484 -5.69 -24.26 29.36
C LYS A 484 -4.67 -23.91 30.43
N THR A 485 -4.13 -24.92 31.08
CA THR A 485 -2.93 -24.76 31.93
C THR A 485 -1.74 -25.41 31.24
N ILE A 486 -0.58 -24.77 31.30
CA ILE A 486 0.68 -25.22 30.70
C ILE A 486 1.78 -25.29 31.77
N ALA A 487 2.81 -26.09 31.53
CA ALA A 487 4.06 -25.98 32.27
C ALA A 487 4.90 -24.88 31.62
N VAL A 488 5.52 -24.04 32.42
CA VAL A 488 6.37 -22.94 31.96
C VAL A 488 7.82 -23.30 32.29
N ASP A 489 8.70 -23.27 31.30
CA ASP A 489 10.13 -23.55 31.47
C ASP A 489 10.78 -22.52 32.39
N GLY A 490 11.37 -22.98 33.50
CA GLY A 490 11.95 -22.10 34.53
C GLY A 490 10.91 -21.32 35.36
N GLY A 491 9.62 -21.56 35.13
CA GLY A 491 8.49 -20.92 35.81
C GLY A 491 7.65 -21.85 36.66
N PRO A 492 6.39 -21.48 36.98
CA PRO A 492 5.51 -22.26 37.81
C PRO A 492 5.13 -23.62 37.18
N ALA A 493 4.99 -24.64 38.00
CA ALA A 493 4.47 -25.92 37.56
C ALA A 493 3.06 -25.77 36.98
N LYS A 494 2.66 -26.71 36.11
CA LYS A 494 1.29 -26.76 35.59
C LYS A 494 0.29 -26.86 36.75
N LEU A 495 -0.65 -25.90 36.79
CA LEU A 495 -1.71 -25.88 37.79
C LEU A 495 -2.80 -26.92 37.44
N ASP A 496 -3.39 -27.54 38.47
CA ASP A 496 -4.53 -28.46 38.31
C ASP A 496 -5.85 -27.68 38.33
N ILE A 497 -5.99 -26.75 37.36
CA ILE A 497 -7.21 -25.95 37.14
C ILE A 497 -7.94 -26.51 35.92
N PRO A 498 -9.22 -26.91 36.04
CA PRO A 498 -9.98 -27.44 34.94
C PRO A 498 -10.19 -26.38 33.83
N ARG A 499 -10.26 -26.83 32.58
CA ARG A 499 -10.62 -26.01 31.43
C ARG A 499 -12.00 -25.36 31.62
N GLY A 500 -12.11 -24.07 31.37
CA GLY A 500 -13.32 -23.29 31.54
C GLY A 500 -13.58 -22.81 32.97
N ALA A 501 -12.68 -23.08 33.90
CA ALA A 501 -12.81 -22.60 35.28
C ALA A 501 -12.63 -21.07 35.35
N LEU A 502 -13.53 -20.41 36.04
CA LEU A 502 -13.47 -19.00 36.41
C LEU A 502 -12.66 -18.84 37.69
N ILE A 503 -11.59 -18.10 37.69
CA ILE A 503 -10.86 -17.74 38.93
C ILE A 503 -11.72 -16.75 39.72
N THR A 504 -11.94 -17.06 41.00
CA THR A 504 -12.82 -16.29 41.88
C THR A 504 -12.07 -15.50 42.94
N ALA A 505 -10.93 -16.03 43.41
CA ALA A 505 -10.09 -15.34 44.37
C ALA A 505 -8.62 -15.78 44.26
N VAL A 506 -7.73 -14.91 44.68
CA VAL A 506 -6.31 -15.16 44.87
C VAL A 506 -5.98 -14.89 46.33
N ASN A 507 -5.48 -15.89 47.03
CA ASN A 507 -5.15 -15.80 48.45
C ASN A 507 -6.31 -15.19 49.32
N GLY A 508 -7.56 -15.57 48.98
CA GLY A 508 -8.78 -15.12 49.64
C GLY A 508 -9.27 -13.70 49.19
N VAL A 509 -8.52 -13.01 48.36
CA VAL A 509 -8.95 -11.71 47.76
C VAL A 509 -9.73 -11.99 46.49
N VAL A 510 -11.00 -11.51 46.43
CA VAL A 510 -11.87 -11.70 45.26
C VAL A 510 -11.30 -10.95 44.05
N VAL A 511 -11.30 -11.63 42.92
CA VAL A 511 -10.83 -11.08 41.61
C VAL A 511 -11.98 -11.08 40.62
N SER A 512 -12.03 -10.04 39.76
CA SER A 512 -13.08 -9.86 38.78
C SER A 512 -12.58 -10.01 37.34
N ASN A 513 -11.30 -9.86 37.10
CA ASN A 513 -10.66 -9.89 35.78
C ASN A 513 -9.21 -10.41 35.91
N PHE A 514 -8.54 -10.67 34.79
CA PHE A 514 -7.16 -11.13 34.83
C PHE A 514 -6.16 -10.08 35.35
N TYR A 515 -6.44 -8.79 35.25
CA TYR A 515 -5.60 -7.74 35.84
C TYR A 515 -5.59 -7.85 37.38
N ASP A 516 -6.75 -8.15 37.99
CA ASP A 516 -6.84 -8.40 39.42
C ASP A 516 -6.02 -9.64 39.83
N VAL A 517 -6.12 -10.73 39.02
CA VAL A 517 -5.32 -11.95 39.25
C VAL A 517 -3.83 -11.63 39.23
N ILE A 518 -3.36 -10.95 38.20
CA ILE A 518 -1.95 -10.56 38.04
C ILE A 518 -1.51 -9.69 39.21
N ARG A 519 -2.28 -8.67 39.56
CA ARG A 519 -1.97 -7.74 40.65
C ARG A 519 -1.85 -8.45 41.99
N GLU A 520 -2.82 -9.34 42.31
CA GLU A 520 -2.80 -10.05 43.60
C GLU A 520 -1.68 -11.08 43.67
N VAL A 521 -1.39 -11.79 42.59
CA VAL A 521 -0.25 -12.73 42.56
C VAL A 521 1.07 -11.96 42.68
N LYS A 522 1.27 -10.86 41.96
CA LYS A 522 2.49 -10.02 42.06
C LYS A 522 2.76 -9.48 43.46
N ARG A 523 1.71 -9.16 44.25
CA ARG A 523 1.86 -8.75 45.65
C ARG A 523 2.50 -9.79 46.55
N HIS A 524 2.47 -11.03 46.13
CA HIS A 524 2.98 -12.18 46.90
C HIS A 524 4.21 -12.82 46.22
N ALA A 525 5.01 -12.06 45.52
CA ALA A 525 6.24 -12.53 44.85
C ALA A 525 7.14 -13.26 45.86
N GLY A 526 7.65 -14.42 45.49
CA GLY A 526 8.45 -15.30 46.33
C GLY A 526 7.67 -16.06 47.42
N GLN A 527 6.34 -16.03 47.39
CA GLN A 527 5.48 -16.72 48.38
C GLN A 527 4.57 -17.73 47.68
N ARG A 528 3.98 -18.60 48.49
CA ARG A 528 2.93 -19.52 48.04
C ARG A 528 1.58 -18.85 48.24
N VAL A 529 0.77 -18.79 47.16
CA VAL A 529 -0.61 -18.28 47.18
C VAL A 529 -1.60 -19.38 46.83
N THR A 530 -2.85 -19.17 47.14
CA THR A 530 -3.95 -20.07 46.77
C THR A 530 -4.79 -19.43 45.70
N ILE A 531 -5.05 -20.15 44.60
CA ILE A 531 -5.95 -19.76 43.53
C ILE A 531 -7.27 -20.49 43.71
N ASP A 532 -8.34 -19.76 44.00
CA ASP A 532 -9.69 -20.33 44.12
C ASP A 532 -10.41 -20.17 42.77
N TYR A 533 -11.09 -21.22 42.35
CA TYR A 533 -11.82 -21.23 41.10
C TYR A 533 -13.19 -21.89 41.21
N ARG A 534 -14.06 -21.58 40.24
CA ARG A 534 -15.39 -22.15 40.07
C ARG A 534 -15.56 -22.63 38.63
N LEU A 535 -15.89 -23.90 38.44
CA LEU A 535 -16.17 -24.47 37.14
C LEU A 535 -17.66 -24.33 36.74
N ASN A 536 -18.55 -24.55 37.71
CA ASN A 536 -20.00 -24.36 37.57
C ASN A 536 -20.59 -24.07 38.98
N GLU A 537 -21.93 -23.94 39.06
CA GLU A 537 -22.60 -23.61 40.33
C GLU A 537 -22.27 -24.55 41.48
N ASN A 538 -21.97 -25.83 41.18
CA ASN A 538 -21.76 -26.90 42.19
C ASN A 538 -20.28 -27.33 42.34
N THR A 539 -19.38 -26.81 41.48
CA THR A 539 -17.99 -27.27 41.45
C THR A 539 -17.05 -26.09 41.67
N THR A 540 -16.47 -26.03 42.85
CA THR A 540 -15.42 -25.09 43.22
C THR A 540 -14.16 -25.89 43.61
N GLY A 541 -13.00 -25.24 43.48
CA GLY A 541 -11.73 -25.83 43.88
C GLY A 541 -10.71 -24.77 44.25
N SER A 542 -9.59 -25.24 44.79
CA SER A 542 -8.52 -24.36 45.24
C SER A 542 -7.20 -25.05 44.94
N VAL A 543 -6.26 -24.34 44.31
CA VAL A 543 -4.94 -24.88 44.00
C VAL A 543 -3.84 -23.96 44.49
N PRO A 544 -2.74 -24.50 44.99
CA PRO A 544 -1.59 -23.71 45.38
C PRO A 544 -0.78 -23.28 44.14
N LEU A 545 -0.30 -22.05 44.14
CA LEU A 545 0.65 -21.53 43.20
C LEU A 545 1.88 -21.01 43.93
N GLU A 546 3.07 -21.54 43.58
CA GLU A 546 4.35 -20.99 44.03
C GLU A 546 4.68 -19.79 43.12
N VAL A 547 4.66 -18.58 43.66
CA VAL A 547 4.96 -17.36 42.93
C VAL A 547 6.48 -17.19 42.87
N GLY A 548 7.06 -17.22 41.66
CA GLY A 548 8.48 -16.96 41.47
C GLY A 548 8.85 -15.54 41.89
N ALA A 549 10.13 -15.32 42.14
CA ALA A 549 10.66 -13.97 42.40
C ALA A 549 10.86 -13.15 41.10
N ASP A 550 10.87 -13.84 39.94
CA ASP A 550 11.15 -13.25 38.65
C ASP A 550 9.88 -12.80 37.90
N GLU A 551 10.01 -11.71 37.16
CA GLU A 551 8.94 -11.12 36.32
C GLU A 551 8.52 -11.98 35.11
N ASN A 552 9.27 -13.03 34.78
CA ASN A 552 9.02 -13.90 33.61
C ASN A 552 7.80 -14.83 33.73
N SER A 553 7.01 -14.69 34.78
CA SER A 553 5.81 -15.51 35.01
C SER A 553 4.60 -15.04 34.16
N PHE A 554 4.78 -14.01 33.35
CA PHE A 554 3.74 -13.45 32.49
C PHE A 554 4.24 -13.35 31.04
N ALA A 555 3.64 -14.09 30.17
CA ALA A 555 3.83 -13.93 28.74
C ALA A 555 2.65 -13.11 28.14
N VAL A 556 2.42 -11.92 28.71
CA VAL A 556 1.36 -11.00 28.28
C VAL A 556 1.87 -9.56 28.31
N LYS A 557 1.31 -8.75 27.44
CA LYS A 557 1.51 -7.31 27.38
C LYS A 557 0.18 -6.60 27.31
N SER A 558 0.16 -5.34 27.67
CA SER A 558 -1.03 -4.50 27.49
C SER A 558 -0.97 -3.72 26.16
N THR A 559 -2.13 -3.45 25.60
CA THR A 559 -2.29 -2.53 24.46
C THR A 559 -3.59 -1.75 24.60
N PHE A 560 -3.73 -0.68 23.85
CA PHE A 560 -4.99 0.06 23.81
C PHE A 560 -6.14 -0.83 23.33
N ALA A 561 -7.27 -0.78 24.01
CA ALA A 561 -8.48 -1.48 23.59
C ALA A 561 -9.08 -0.87 22.31
N GLU A 562 -8.93 0.42 22.12
CA GLU A 562 -9.37 1.16 20.96
C GLU A 562 -8.16 1.45 20.05
N VAL A 563 -8.40 1.46 18.75
CA VAL A 563 -7.36 1.89 17.79
C VAL A 563 -7.23 3.41 17.91
N ILE A 564 -6.08 3.87 18.37
CA ILE A 564 -5.71 5.28 18.43
C ILE A 564 -4.75 5.53 17.26
N PRO A 565 -5.19 6.22 16.22
CA PRO A 565 -4.31 6.50 15.07
C PRO A 565 -3.39 7.66 15.39
N PHE A 566 -2.09 7.47 15.20
CA PHE A 566 -1.09 8.51 15.37
C PHE A 566 -0.56 8.98 14.01
N ASP A 567 -0.15 10.25 13.95
CA ASP A 567 0.54 10.78 12.76
C ASP A 567 1.90 10.11 12.60
N ARG A 568 2.30 9.89 11.34
CA ARG A 568 3.64 9.39 11.04
C ARG A 568 4.70 10.40 11.43
N LEU A 569 5.80 9.91 12.00
CA LEU A 569 6.98 10.74 12.19
C LEU A 569 7.62 11.02 10.82
N GLU A 570 7.74 12.29 10.48
CA GLU A 570 8.37 12.74 9.24
C GLU A 570 9.52 13.69 9.56
N LYS A 571 10.58 13.61 8.77
CA LYS A 571 11.72 14.54 8.83
C LYS A 571 11.94 15.19 7.47
N PRO A 572 12.34 16.46 7.42
CA PRO A 572 12.60 17.15 6.16
C PRO A 572 13.90 16.64 5.52
N TYR A 573 13.76 16.12 4.30
CA TYR A 573 14.87 15.80 3.41
C TYR A 573 15.06 16.96 2.43
N LYS A 574 16.01 17.83 2.72
CA LYS A 574 16.30 19.03 1.95
C LYS A 574 17.78 19.10 1.62
N ALA A 575 18.09 19.36 0.35
CA ALA A 575 19.46 19.53 -0.12
C ALA A 575 20.05 20.85 0.38
N ASN A 576 21.35 20.83 0.73
CA ASN A 576 22.11 22.01 1.18
C ASN A 576 22.50 22.96 0.04
N GLY A 577 22.18 22.59 -1.21
CA GLY A 577 22.45 23.40 -2.40
C GLY A 577 22.24 22.62 -3.70
N PRO A 578 22.44 23.28 -4.86
CA PRO A 578 22.15 22.65 -6.16
C PRO A 578 22.94 21.37 -6.44
N VAL A 579 24.22 21.32 -6.06
CA VAL A 579 25.07 20.13 -6.27
C VAL A 579 24.60 18.97 -5.42
N ASP A 580 24.30 19.22 -4.14
CA ASP A 580 23.75 18.21 -3.22
C ASP A 580 22.39 17.70 -3.73
N ALA A 581 21.53 18.59 -4.22
CA ALA A 581 20.26 18.23 -4.80
C ALA A 581 20.38 17.30 -6.02
N VAL A 582 21.36 17.54 -6.91
CA VAL A 582 21.65 16.65 -8.04
C VAL A 582 22.09 15.27 -7.54
N VAL A 583 22.97 15.23 -6.53
CA VAL A 583 23.45 13.96 -5.95
C VAL A 583 22.31 13.19 -5.30
N MET A 584 21.46 13.86 -4.50
CA MET A 584 20.28 13.26 -3.89
C MET A 584 19.30 12.75 -4.95
N GLY A 585 19.02 13.57 -5.98
CA GLY A 585 18.17 13.21 -7.11
C GLY A 585 18.68 12.00 -7.87
N TYR A 586 19.97 11.96 -8.16
CA TYR A 586 20.62 10.82 -8.82
C TYR A 586 20.49 9.53 -7.98
N ARG A 587 20.83 9.59 -6.68
CA ARG A 587 20.74 8.44 -5.78
C ARG A 587 19.29 7.91 -5.70
N ARG A 588 18.33 8.82 -5.61
CA ARG A 588 16.91 8.47 -5.55
C ARG A 588 16.43 7.83 -6.86
N THR A 589 16.85 8.35 -8.00
CA THR A 589 16.55 7.78 -9.30
C THR A 589 17.12 6.37 -9.44
N VAL A 590 18.41 6.18 -9.12
CA VAL A 590 19.05 4.86 -9.17
C VAL A 590 18.34 3.86 -8.25
N MET A 591 17.92 4.29 -7.07
CA MET A 591 17.19 3.45 -6.12
C MET A 591 15.87 2.97 -6.73
N PHE A 592 15.06 3.86 -7.29
CA PHE A 592 13.77 3.48 -7.88
C PHE A 592 13.91 2.68 -9.19
N VAL A 593 14.91 2.97 -10.01
CA VAL A 593 15.24 2.16 -11.20
C VAL A 593 15.59 0.73 -10.77
N ALA A 594 16.46 0.55 -9.76
CA ALA A 594 16.82 -0.75 -9.23
C ALA A 594 15.59 -1.47 -8.65
N GLN A 595 14.76 -0.77 -7.86
CA GLN A 595 13.53 -1.31 -7.32
C GLN A 595 12.57 -1.79 -8.41
N ALA A 596 12.31 -0.97 -9.44
CA ALA A 596 11.43 -1.33 -10.52
C ALA A 596 11.93 -2.58 -11.26
N TYR A 597 13.24 -2.64 -11.56
CA TYR A 597 13.85 -3.80 -12.19
C TYR A 597 13.70 -5.09 -11.36
N VAL A 598 14.00 -5.03 -10.06
CA VAL A 598 13.90 -6.20 -9.18
C VAL A 598 12.45 -6.63 -8.97
N THR A 599 11.52 -5.67 -8.81
CA THR A 599 10.08 -5.96 -8.72
C THR A 599 9.61 -6.72 -9.96
N LEU A 600 10.02 -6.26 -11.14
CA LEU A 600 9.69 -6.91 -12.41
C LEU A 600 10.29 -8.32 -12.52
N ARG A 601 11.57 -8.49 -12.16
CA ARG A 601 12.22 -9.81 -12.12
C ARG A 601 11.48 -10.79 -11.21
N ARG A 602 11.00 -10.32 -10.06
CA ARG A 602 10.23 -11.13 -9.10
C ARG A 602 8.82 -11.44 -9.59
N LEU A 603 8.20 -10.49 -10.27
CA LEU A 603 6.91 -10.70 -10.91
C LEU A 603 7.01 -11.83 -11.96
N ILE A 604 8.03 -11.77 -12.82
CA ILE A 604 8.30 -12.83 -13.82
C ILE A 604 8.65 -14.16 -13.14
N GLY A 605 9.37 -14.12 -12.03
CA GLY A 605 9.71 -15.30 -11.21
C GLY A 605 8.59 -15.86 -10.35
N GLY A 606 7.38 -15.25 -10.38
CA GLY A 606 6.22 -15.70 -9.58
C GLY A 606 6.34 -15.43 -8.06
N LEU A 607 7.36 -14.67 -7.64
CA LEU A 607 7.58 -14.32 -6.23
C LEU A 607 6.71 -13.14 -5.76
N VAL A 608 6.19 -12.36 -6.69
CA VAL A 608 5.25 -11.26 -6.43
C VAL A 608 3.99 -11.54 -7.26
N SER A 609 2.84 -11.52 -6.60
CA SER A 609 1.57 -11.72 -7.28
C SER A 609 1.23 -10.52 -8.18
N PRO A 610 0.80 -10.74 -9.44
CA PRO A 610 0.30 -9.67 -10.31
C PRO A 610 -0.90 -8.91 -9.70
N LYS A 611 -1.62 -9.51 -8.76
CA LYS A 611 -2.72 -8.88 -8.01
C LYS A 611 -2.25 -7.65 -7.20
N ASN A 612 -0.95 -7.59 -6.85
CA ASN A 612 -0.37 -6.50 -6.07
C ASN A 612 0.10 -5.32 -6.92
N LEU A 613 0.07 -5.45 -8.24
CA LEU A 613 0.38 -4.34 -9.14
C LEU A 613 -0.76 -3.32 -9.13
N MET A 614 -0.36 -2.05 -9.14
CA MET A 614 -1.28 -0.94 -9.35
C MET A 614 -1.38 -0.64 -10.84
N GLY A 615 -2.58 -0.69 -11.37
CA GLY A 615 -2.86 -0.38 -12.77
C GLY A 615 -3.14 1.12 -12.99
N PRO A 616 -3.52 1.50 -14.22
CA PRO A 616 -3.75 2.90 -14.57
C PRO A 616 -4.78 3.61 -13.69
N VAL A 617 -5.87 2.93 -13.32
CA VAL A 617 -6.92 3.50 -12.46
C VAL A 617 -6.39 3.75 -11.05
N GLY A 618 -5.66 2.79 -10.48
CA GLY A 618 -5.05 2.93 -9.16
C GLY A 618 -4.01 4.06 -9.12
N ILE A 619 -3.15 4.14 -10.14
CA ILE A 619 -2.13 5.20 -10.25
C ILE A 619 -2.79 6.60 -10.31
N ILE A 620 -3.84 6.77 -11.12
CA ILE A 620 -4.56 8.05 -11.21
C ILE A 620 -5.24 8.40 -9.89
N THR A 621 -5.91 7.44 -9.27
CA THR A 621 -6.60 7.64 -7.98
C THR A 621 -5.60 8.02 -6.88
N PHE A 622 -4.45 7.34 -6.82
CA PHE A 622 -3.39 7.64 -5.87
C PHE A 622 -2.79 9.02 -6.11
N SER A 623 -2.52 9.37 -7.39
CA SER A 623 -2.02 10.69 -7.78
C SER A 623 -3.00 11.81 -7.40
N TYR A 624 -4.30 11.57 -7.60
CA TYR A 624 -5.34 12.52 -7.22
C TYR A 624 -5.34 12.77 -5.71
N ARG A 625 -5.21 11.72 -4.90
CA ARG A 625 -5.11 11.86 -3.44
C ARG A 625 -3.88 12.68 -3.03
N ILE A 626 -2.72 12.40 -3.62
CA ILE A 626 -1.51 13.21 -3.35
C ILE A 626 -1.77 14.69 -3.66
N VAL A 627 -2.35 15.00 -4.82
CA VAL A 627 -2.61 16.39 -5.23
C VAL A 627 -3.68 17.06 -4.34
N ALA A 628 -4.68 16.31 -3.89
CA ALA A 628 -5.79 16.83 -3.10
C ALA A 628 -5.43 17.02 -1.62
N GLU A 629 -4.58 16.15 -1.06
CA GLU A 629 -4.38 16.01 0.39
C GLU A 629 -2.97 16.44 0.83
N GLN A 630 -1.99 16.46 -0.10
CA GLN A 630 -0.58 16.71 0.23
C GLN A 630 -0.03 17.98 -0.46
N PRO A 631 1.01 18.60 0.08
CA PRO A 631 1.74 19.65 -0.60
C PRO A 631 2.23 19.21 -1.99
N LEU A 632 2.23 20.13 -2.97
CA LEU A 632 2.55 19.83 -4.38
C LEU A 632 3.93 19.14 -4.56
N VAL A 633 4.88 19.34 -3.65
CA VAL A 633 6.20 18.71 -3.72
C VAL A 633 6.12 17.17 -3.68
N TYR A 634 5.14 16.59 -2.99
CA TYR A 634 4.93 15.14 -2.97
C TYR A 634 4.47 14.63 -4.34
N TYR A 635 3.64 15.40 -5.05
CA TYR A 635 3.25 15.06 -6.41
C TYR A 635 4.45 15.18 -7.38
N VAL A 636 5.26 16.22 -7.26
CA VAL A 636 6.51 16.36 -8.02
C VAL A 636 7.43 15.16 -7.77
N TYR A 637 7.63 14.79 -6.52
CA TYR A 637 8.43 13.61 -6.14
C TYR A 637 7.87 12.32 -6.75
N PHE A 638 6.55 12.14 -6.71
CA PHE A 638 5.87 11.00 -7.31
C PHE A 638 6.05 10.94 -8.83
N LEU A 639 6.02 12.07 -9.52
CA LEU A 639 6.33 12.14 -10.96
C LEU A 639 7.77 11.70 -11.26
N GLY A 640 8.73 11.97 -10.37
CA GLY A 640 10.10 11.45 -10.48
C GLY A 640 10.14 9.92 -10.40
N LEU A 641 9.38 9.33 -9.46
CA LEU A 641 9.20 7.88 -9.38
C LEU A 641 8.59 7.31 -10.68
N ILE A 642 7.50 7.91 -11.16
CA ILE A 642 6.84 7.47 -12.40
C ILE A 642 7.79 7.54 -13.60
N SER A 643 8.57 8.62 -13.72
CA SER A 643 9.54 8.76 -14.82
C SER A 643 10.62 7.67 -14.76
N ALA A 644 11.15 7.35 -13.58
CA ALA A 644 12.12 6.27 -13.39
C ALA A 644 11.52 4.89 -13.72
N VAL A 645 10.27 4.64 -13.32
CA VAL A 645 9.55 3.38 -13.60
C VAL A 645 9.28 3.24 -15.10
N ILE A 646 8.79 4.28 -15.78
CA ILE A 646 8.54 4.27 -17.23
C ILE A 646 9.86 3.99 -17.99
N ALA A 647 10.99 4.54 -17.54
CA ALA A 647 12.28 4.25 -18.16
C ALA A 647 12.61 2.75 -18.10
N VAL A 648 12.37 2.10 -16.96
CA VAL A 648 12.63 0.65 -16.80
C VAL A 648 11.67 -0.17 -17.67
N PHE A 649 10.38 0.15 -17.67
CA PHE A 649 9.39 -0.58 -18.45
C PHE A 649 9.66 -0.47 -19.96
N ASN A 650 9.95 0.74 -20.45
CA ASN A 650 10.25 0.95 -21.88
C ASN A 650 11.58 0.30 -22.30
N PHE A 651 12.49 0.01 -21.38
CA PHE A 651 13.74 -0.67 -21.67
C PHE A 651 13.61 -2.21 -21.65
N LEU A 652 12.40 -2.76 -21.40
CA LEU A 652 12.19 -4.20 -21.45
C LEU A 652 12.41 -4.77 -22.86
N PRO A 653 12.99 -5.98 -22.99
CA PRO A 653 13.21 -6.64 -24.27
C PRO A 653 11.89 -7.19 -24.86
N LEU A 654 10.84 -6.38 -24.85
CA LEU A 654 9.49 -6.78 -25.27
C LEU A 654 8.95 -5.79 -26.31
N PRO A 655 8.94 -6.09 -27.60
CA PRO A 655 8.22 -5.27 -28.58
C PRO A 655 6.72 -5.21 -28.23
N PRO A 656 6.05 -4.06 -28.31
CA PRO A 656 6.44 -2.84 -29.03
C PRO A 656 7.23 -1.80 -28.22
N LEU A 657 7.70 -2.12 -27.02
CA LEU A 657 8.49 -1.18 -26.21
C LEU A 657 9.87 -0.92 -26.85
N ASP A 658 10.46 0.26 -26.57
CA ASP A 658 11.74 0.68 -27.13
C ASP A 658 12.87 -0.34 -26.98
N GLY A 659 12.99 -0.91 -25.77
CA GLY A 659 13.99 -1.95 -25.48
C GLY A 659 13.81 -3.20 -26.33
N GLY A 660 12.56 -3.58 -26.59
CA GLY A 660 12.25 -4.69 -27.51
C GLY A 660 12.65 -4.38 -28.94
N LEU A 661 12.42 -3.16 -29.41
CA LEU A 661 12.86 -2.72 -30.74
C LEU A 661 14.39 -2.64 -30.84
N VAL A 662 15.08 -2.21 -29.78
CA VAL A 662 16.56 -2.25 -29.72
C VAL A 662 17.07 -3.69 -29.82
N VAL A 663 16.43 -4.65 -29.15
CA VAL A 663 16.80 -6.08 -29.27
C VAL A 663 16.60 -6.58 -30.69
N LEU A 664 15.51 -6.21 -31.38
CA LEU A 664 15.30 -6.58 -32.79
C LEU A 664 16.39 -5.98 -33.69
N LEU A 665 16.85 -4.74 -33.45
CA LEU A 665 17.97 -4.14 -34.16
C LEU A 665 19.31 -4.85 -33.90
N LEU A 666 19.54 -5.36 -32.70
CA LEU A 666 20.70 -6.18 -32.38
C LEU A 666 20.68 -7.50 -33.13
N VAL A 667 19.51 -8.16 -33.22
CA VAL A 667 19.34 -9.38 -34.04
C VAL A 667 19.58 -9.09 -35.51
N GLU A 668 19.07 -7.98 -36.05
CA GLU A 668 19.33 -7.54 -37.42
C GLU A 668 20.83 -7.35 -37.65
N LYS A 669 21.54 -6.71 -36.73
CA LYS A 669 22.99 -6.49 -36.84
C LYS A 669 23.78 -7.79 -36.83
N ILE A 670 23.40 -8.76 -35.99
CA ILE A 670 24.07 -10.08 -35.91
C ILE A 670 23.78 -10.91 -37.15
N LYS A 671 22.53 -10.89 -37.62
CA LYS A 671 22.11 -11.65 -38.82
C LYS A 671 22.65 -11.04 -40.11
N GLY A 672 22.98 -9.76 -40.14
CA GLY A 672 23.41 -9.02 -41.33
C GLY A 672 22.30 -8.61 -42.29
N SER A 673 21.02 -8.87 -41.91
CA SER A 673 19.85 -8.48 -42.72
C SER A 673 18.65 -8.26 -41.84
N ALA A 674 17.75 -7.36 -42.22
CA ALA A 674 16.51 -7.13 -41.52
C ALA A 674 15.67 -8.42 -41.38
N LEU A 675 14.89 -8.51 -40.30
CA LEU A 675 13.89 -9.57 -40.14
C LEU A 675 12.77 -9.35 -41.19
N SER A 676 12.19 -10.45 -41.66
CA SER A 676 11.05 -10.33 -42.59
C SER A 676 9.88 -9.58 -41.93
N GLU A 677 9.15 -8.81 -42.73
CA GLU A 677 7.99 -8.03 -42.28
C GLU A 677 6.96 -8.89 -41.51
N ARG A 678 6.75 -10.13 -41.93
CA ARG A 678 5.84 -11.08 -41.24
C ARG A 678 6.31 -11.43 -39.83
N VAL A 679 7.63 -11.67 -39.65
CA VAL A 679 8.20 -11.99 -38.35
C VAL A 679 8.11 -10.77 -37.41
N GLN A 680 8.46 -9.59 -37.93
CA GLN A 680 8.34 -8.33 -37.16
C GLN A 680 6.88 -8.09 -36.74
N ALA A 681 5.92 -8.28 -37.64
CA ALA A 681 4.49 -8.12 -37.34
C ALA A 681 4.00 -9.12 -36.27
N ILE A 682 4.37 -10.40 -36.38
CA ILE A 682 4.00 -11.43 -35.40
C ILE A 682 4.53 -11.05 -33.98
N ILE A 683 5.79 -10.64 -33.90
CA ILE A 683 6.42 -10.26 -32.64
C ILE A 683 5.74 -9.00 -32.07
N ALA A 684 5.47 -7.98 -32.89
CA ALA A 684 4.80 -6.76 -32.46
C ALA A 684 3.37 -7.02 -31.98
N TYR A 685 2.55 -7.77 -32.74
CA TYR A 685 1.19 -8.11 -32.33
C TYR A 685 1.15 -8.99 -31.07
N GLY A 686 2.09 -9.95 -30.95
CA GLY A 686 2.22 -10.76 -29.74
C GLY A 686 2.55 -9.92 -28.51
N GLY A 687 3.47 -8.97 -28.65
CA GLY A 687 3.83 -8.03 -27.60
C GLY A 687 2.64 -7.11 -27.21
N TRP A 688 1.94 -6.55 -28.20
CA TRP A 688 0.73 -5.75 -27.96
C TRP A 688 -0.37 -6.54 -27.24
N ALA A 689 -0.61 -7.79 -27.66
CA ALA A 689 -1.60 -8.66 -27.01
C ALA A 689 -1.24 -8.93 -25.55
N LEU A 690 0.03 -9.18 -25.24
CA LEU A 690 0.52 -9.40 -23.90
C LEU A 690 0.34 -8.15 -23.03
N ILE A 691 0.77 -6.98 -23.53
CA ILE A 691 0.66 -5.69 -22.80
C ILE A 691 -0.80 -5.33 -22.55
N LEU A 692 -1.67 -5.48 -23.57
CA LEU A 692 -3.09 -5.19 -23.44
C LEU A 692 -3.75 -6.12 -22.41
N THR A 693 -3.42 -7.42 -22.44
CA THR A 693 -3.94 -8.39 -21.46
C THR A 693 -3.50 -8.00 -20.04
N LEU A 694 -2.23 -7.62 -19.85
CA LEU A 694 -1.73 -7.18 -18.54
C LEU A 694 -2.45 -5.90 -18.08
N ILE A 695 -2.58 -4.89 -18.95
CA ILE A 695 -3.28 -3.64 -18.62
C ILE A 695 -4.74 -3.91 -18.23
N LEU A 696 -5.44 -4.74 -18.99
CA LEU A 696 -6.85 -5.10 -18.68
C LEU A 696 -6.94 -5.84 -17.34
N TYR A 697 -6.01 -6.77 -17.08
CA TYR A 697 -5.96 -7.52 -15.83
C TYR A 697 -5.71 -6.61 -14.61
N VAL A 698 -4.68 -5.73 -14.66
CA VAL A 698 -4.40 -4.84 -13.53
C VAL A 698 -5.47 -3.76 -13.35
N THR A 699 -6.07 -3.27 -14.46
CA THR A 699 -7.19 -2.33 -14.41
C THR A 699 -8.42 -2.96 -13.76
N PHE A 700 -8.72 -4.22 -14.13
CA PHE A 700 -9.78 -4.99 -13.49
C PHE A 700 -9.52 -5.14 -11.98
N ASN A 701 -8.30 -5.48 -11.59
CA ASN A 701 -7.91 -5.57 -10.17
C ASN A 701 -8.04 -4.22 -9.43
N ASP A 702 -7.67 -3.10 -10.08
CA ASP A 702 -7.85 -1.76 -9.50
C ASP A 702 -9.33 -1.45 -9.25
N ILE A 703 -10.19 -1.73 -10.24
CA ILE A 703 -11.64 -1.53 -10.12
C ILE A 703 -12.19 -2.39 -9.00
N VAL A 704 -11.80 -3.67 -8.96
CA VAL A 704 -12.20 -4.58 -7.88
C VAL A 704 -11.78 -4.03 -6.51
N ARG A 705 -10.55 -3.61 -6.38
CA ARG A 705 -10.02 -3.04 -5.13
C ARG A 705 -10.70 -1.72 -4.76
N SER A 706 -10.99 -0.85 -5.70
CA SER A 706 -11.60 0.47 -5.44
C SER A 706 -13.09 0.41 -5.14
N PHE A 707 -13.81 -0.53 -5.74
CA PHE A 707 -15.27 -0.59 -5.63
C PHE A 707 -15.79 -1.73 -4.76
N PHE A 708 -14.94 -2.75 -4.49
CA PHE A 708 -15.37 -3.97 -3.82
C PHE A 708 -14.49 -4.39 -2.64
N SER A 709 -13.44 -3.61 -2.29
CA SER A 709 -12.63 -3.80 -1.06
C SER A 709 -13.29 -3.16 0.15
#